data_a95e586ba73af2bdc84b8f10969587b0
#
_entry.id   a95e586ba73af2bdc84b8f10969587b0
#
_cell.length_a   1.000
_cell.length_b   1.000
_cell.length_c   1.000
_cell.angle_alpha   90.00
_cell.angle_beta   90.00
_cell.angle_gamma   90.00
#
_symmetry.space_group_name_H-M   'P 1'
#
loop_
_entity.id
_entity.type
_entity.pdbx_description
1 polymer ?
#
loop_
_entity_poly.entity_id
_entity_poly.type
_entity_poly.pdbx_seq_one_letter_code
_entity_poly.pdbx_strand_id
1 'polypeptide(L)'
;TFSFSKKKVHQLEVVVDRLIVGEGIGQRLHDSLGTALRWGKNRILNLTQCPGSDLWEERYFSTDFCNPKTGFTMPPLIPKSFSFNSLLGACPHCQGGGLLPHPSKTLICPVCQGKRFRPEIIAVTIVEQTEQYRREWNIHDFCQLSLTQAKKVCEHIFLSESEYLVVQEVIQEILKRLHFLEEVGLGYITLHRESGTLSGGETQRLRLATQVGSALSGVLYVLDEPSIGLHPRDHTRLLKTLYDLRNLGNSVIVVEHDEETMRAADYIIDMGPGAGLEGGEIMAAGTLEQIIANPRSLSGRYLSGALRIGAPAKRCSAPPLLAPHPGWITVVGACENNLKNLTVGFPIGLVTSVTGVSGSGKSTLVNKILYPAVMKQLHHSKIAVGKHDTLLGCEQIDKIIVVDQSPIGKTPRSNPATYIEIFGLIRDLFTNLPAAKVRGYRPGYFSCNVKGGRCEHCRGEGMRRIEMHFLADVFVPCDVCEGRRFQREALEITFKGRSIADVLEMNVEEALSFFRAIPVIHRKLARLHEVGLGYLKLGQSATTLSGGEAQRLKLAAELGKRETGKTLYLLDEPTTGLHASDIQKLLEVLFQLRDRGNTVIVIEHHIAVIQSADWVIDLGPEGGDGGGELLIAGTPEAVAACSRSVTGKYMTH
;
A
#
# COMPACT_ATOMS: atom_id res chain seq x y z
N THR A 1 -53.83 47.13 -7.10
CA THR A 1 -52.85 46.43 -7.95
C THR A 1 -51.53 47.13 -7.78
N PHE A 2 -50.58 46.47 -7.11
CA PHE A 2 -49.21 46.98 -6.97
C PHE A 2 -48.45 46.72 -8.28
N SER A 3 -47.79 47.74 -8.81
CA SER A 3 -46.93 47.63 -9.98
C SER A 3 -45.48 47.53 -9.52
N PHE A 4 -44.85 46.37 -9.71
CA PHE A 4 -43.48 46.13 -9.34
C PHE A 4 -42.53 46.35 -10.52
N SER A 5 -41.42 47.02 -10.28
CA SER A 5 -40.35 47.18 -11.27
C SER A 5 -39.64 45.87 -11.52
N LYS A 6 -39.61 45.38 -12.75
CA LYS A 6 -38.90 44.14 -13.14
C LYS A 6 -37.37 44.19 -12.95
N LYS A 7 -36.81 45.37 -12.66
CA LYS A 7 -35.34 45.59 -12.50
C LYS A 7 -34.89 45.73 -11.04
N LYS A 8 -35.80 45.59 -10.06
CA LYS A 8 -35.46 45.70 -8.62
C LYS A 8 -35.91 44.45 -7.88
N VAL A 9 -35.13 44.04 -6.93
CA VAL A 9 -35.52 42.97 -5.99
C VAL A 9 -36.56 43.59 -5.04
N HIS A 10 -37.70 42.95 -4.92
CA HIS A 10 -38.77 43.36 -4.01
C HIS A 10 -38.93 42.34 -2.89
N GLN A 11 -39.00 42.82 -1.67
CA GLN A 11 -39.35 42.01 -0.52
C GLN A 11 -40.84 42.21 -0.25
N LEU A 12 -41.58 41.10 -0.15
CA LEU A 12 -43.00 41.07 0.10
C LEU A 12 -43.25 40.37 1.42
N GLU A 13 -43.95 41.03 2.29
CA GLU A 13 -44.33 40.49 3.60
C GLU A 13 -45.87 40.39 3.63
N VAL A 14 -46.35 39.25 4.12
CA VAL A 14 -47.78 38.97 4.28
C VAL A 14 -48.10 38.98 5.77
N VAL A 15 -48.94 39.88 6.20
CA VAL A 15 -49.42 39.89 7.57
C VAL A 15 -50.46 38.77 7.72
N VAL A 16 -50.15 37.76 8.49
CA VAL A 16 -51.01 36.59 8.73
C VAL A 16 -52.00 36.85 9.85
N ASP A 17 -51.56 37.45 10.94
CA ASP A 17 -52.44 37.81 12.06
C ASP A 17 -51.85 39.01 12.89
N ARG A 18 -52.72 39.66 13.67
CA ARG A 18 -52.37 40.68 14.64
C ARG A 18 -52.90 40.26 15.99
N LEU A 19 -52.01 40.02 16.92
CA LEU A 19 -52.32 39.45 18.24
C LEU A 19 -52.01 40.46 19.34
N ILE A 20 -52.88 40.54 20.32
CA ILE A 20 -52.62 41.26 21.59
C ILE A 20 -52.25 40.19 22.61
N VAL A 21 -51.06 40.30 23.21
CA VAL A 21 -50.57 39.33 24.21
C VAL A 21 -51.41 39.44 25.47
N GLY A 22 -52.06 38.37 25.88
CA GLY A 22 -52.90 38.27 27.08
C GLY A 22 -53.17 36.81 27.44
N GLU A 23 -53.85 36.61 28.59
CA GLU A 23 -54.20 35.27 29.04
C GLU A 23 -55.13 34.58 28.02
N GLY A 24 -54.88 33.28 27.70
CA GLY A 24 -55.68 32.47 26.79
C GLY A 24 -55.33 32.58 25.30
N ILE A 25 -54.33 33.36 24.91
CA ILE A 25 -53.92 33.54 23.51
C ILE A 25 -53.27 32.30 22.87
N GLY A 26 -52.87 31.31 23.66
CA GLY A 26 -52.00 30.19 23.22
C GLY A 26 -52.50 29.43 21.99
N GLN A 27 -53.80 29.08 21.96
CA GLN A 27 -54.36 28.35 20.81
C GLN A 27 -54.35 29.19 19.53
N ARG A 28 -54.77 30.45 19.62
CA ARG A 28 -54.77 31.35 18.46
C ARG A 28 -53.38 31.65 17.95
N LEU A 29 -52.41 31.81 18.86
CA LEU A 29 -50.98 31.99 18.49
C LEU A 29 -50.46 30.75 17.75
N HIS A 30 -50.78 29.54 18.23
CA HIS A 30 -50.40 28.29 17.58
C HIS A 30 -50.92 28.18 16.14
N ASP A 31 -52.22 28.48 15.96
CA ASP A 31 -52.88 28.40 14.63
C ASP A 31 -52.29 29.46 13.68
N SER A 32 -52.05 30.68 14.18
CA SER A 32 -51.46 31.76 13.39
C SER A 32 -50.02 31.47 13.01
N LEU A 33 -49.21 30.91 13.93
CA LEU A 33 -47.84 30.45 13.63
C LEU A 33 -47.81 29.33 12.59
N GLY A 34 -48.71 28.33 12.73
CA GLY A 34 -48.84 27.26 11.75
C GLY A 34 -49.18 27.79 10.34
N THR A 35 -50.05 28.77 10.25
CA THR A 35 -50.40 29.42 9.00
C THR A 35 -49.25 30.25 8.44
N ALA A 36 -48.60 31.04 9.28
CA ALA A 36 -47.43 31.87 8.90
C ALA A 36 -46.25 31.01 8.39
N LEU A 37 -45.91 29.91 9.09
CA LEU A 37 -44.87 28.98 8.64
C LEU A 37 -45.20 28.34 7.28
N ARG A 38 -46.45 27.98 7.06
CA ARG A 38 -46.89 27.40 5.77
C ARG A 38 -46.72 28.40 4.63
N TRP A 39 -47.15 29.66 4.78
CA TRP A 39 -47.02 30.70 3.75
C TRP A 39 -45.57 31.20 3.62
N GLY A 40 -44.85 31.33 4.71
CA GLY A 40 -43.47 31.79 4.77
C GLY A 40 -42.43 30.72 4.44
N LYS A 41 -42.86 29.48 4.02
CA LYS A 41 -41.95 28.36 3.78
C LYS A 41 -40.98 28.17 4.92
N ASN A 42 -41.52 27.88 6.10
CA ASN A 42 -40.80 27.69 7.37
C ASN A 42 -40.09 28.93 7.93
N ARG A 43 -40.40 30.10 7.45
CA ARG A 43 -39.86 31.40 7.95
C ARG A 43 -40.99 32.33 8.33
N ILE A 44 -40.81 33.00 9.46
CA ILE A 44 -41.74 34.02 9.96
C ILE A 44 -40.99 35.26 10.43
N LEU A 45 -41.63 36.40 10.24
CA LEU A 45 -41.22 37.67 10.84
C LEU A 45 -42.22 38.01 11.93
N ASN A 46 -41.74 38.18 13.16
CA ASN A 46 -42.52 38.68 14.27
C ASN A 46 -42.22 40.15 14.47
N LEU A 47 -43.25 40.96 14.43
CA LEU A 47 -43.21 42.39 14.73
C LEU A 47 -43.82 42.58 16.11
N THR A 48 -43.05 43.03 17.07
CA THR A 48 -43.53 43.31 18.44
C THR A 48 -43.43 44.79 18.72
N GLN A 49 -44.56 45.41 19.07
CA GLN A 49 -44.55 46.79 19.49
C GLN A 49 -43.95 46.94 20.88
N CYS A 50 -42.99 47.85 21.02
CA CYS A 50 -42.36 48.11 22.31
C CYS A 50 -43.34 48.83 23.25
N PRO A 51 -43.55 48.39 24.48
CA PRO A 51 -44.46 49.04 25.42
C PRO A 51 -44.11 50.52 25.63
N GLY A 52 -45.10 51.40 25.40
CA GLY A 52 -44.93 52.84 25.57
C GLY A 52 -44.23 53.61 24.46
N SER A 53 -43.98 52.99 23.32
CA SER A 53 -43.41 53.63 22.13
C SER A 53 -44.10 53.17 20.82
N ASP A 54 -43.98 53.98 19.77
CA ASP A 54 -44.40 53.59 18.43
C ASP A 54 -43.38 52.76 17.65
N LEU A 55 -42.33 52.29 18.33
CA LEU A 55 -41.26 51.48 17.78
C LEU A 55 -41.66 50.00 17.72
N TRP A 56 -41.37 49.36 16.61
CA TRP A 56 -41.59 47.94 16.39
C TRP A 56 -40.25 47.22 16.36
N GLU A 57 -40.14 46.14 17.16
CA GLU A 57 -39.01 45.24 17.11
C GLU A 57 -39.29 44.11 16.13
N GLU A 58 -38.39 43.92 15.18
CA GLU A 58 -38.45 42.85 14.22
C GLU A 58 -37.61 41.66 14.67
N ARG A 59 -38.23 40.48 14.74
CA ARG A 59 -37.54 39.22 15.00
C ARG A 59 -37.89 38.17 13.97
N TYR A 60 -36.87 37.66 13.31
CA TYR A 60 -37.00 36.56 12.35
C TYR A 60 -36.87 35.21 13.06
N PHE A 61 -37.78 34.31 12.77
CA PHE A 61 -37.72 32.91 13.21
C PHE A 61 -37.80 31.97 12.00
N SER A 62 -37.16 30.83 12.11
CA SER A 62 -37.22 29.77 11.10
C SER A 62 -37.22 28.40 11.77
N THR A 63 -37.98 27.46 11.22
CA THR A 63 -37.89 26.07 11.59
C THR A 63 -36.83 25.32 10.76
N ASP A 64 -36.32 25.98 9.71
CA ASP A 64 -35.15 25.51 8.96
C ASP A 64 -33.87 26.03 9.64
N PHE A 65 -32.73 25.39 9.36
CA PHE A 65 -31.41 25.86 9.78
C PHE A 65 -31.04 27.14 9.00
N CYS A 66 -31.61 28.25 9.38
CA CYS A 66 -31.43 29.55 8.77
C CYS A 66 -30.90 30.58 9.77
N ASN A 67 -29.86 31.32 9.38
CA ASN A 67 -29.43 32.48 10.14
C ASN A 67 -30.37 33.67 9.78
N PRO A 68 -31.22 34.13 10.70
CA PRO A 68 -32.21 35.15 10.37
C PRO A 68 -31.60 36.51 10.01
N LYS A 69 -30.37 36.80 10.51
CA LYS A 69 -29.69 38.10 10.23
C LYS A 69 -29.03 38.12 8.84
N THR A 70 -28.49 37.00 8.36
CA THR A 70 -27.75 36.94 7.10
C THR A 70 -28.59 36.35 5.97
N GLY A 71 -29.72 35.71 6.26
CA GLY A 71 -30.55 34.98 5.32
C GLY A 71 -29.91 33.66 4.83
N PHE A 72 -28.73 33.29 5.33
CA PHE A 72 -28.09 32.03 4.99
C PHE A 72 -28.92 30.87 5.51
N THR A 73 -29.29 29.97 4.61
CA THR A 73 -30.05 28.76 4.94
C THR A 73 -29.18 27.54 4.70
N MET A 74 -28.97 26.76 5.76
CA MET A 74 -28.29 25.49 5.66
C MET A 74 -29.25 24.44 5.07
N PRO A 75 -28.85 23.70 4.04
CA PRO A 75 -29.69 22.62 3.53
C PRO A 75 -29.87 21.53 4.62
N PRO A 76 -30.97 20.75 4.56
CA PRO A 76 -31.18 19.63 5.48
C PRO A 76 -29.97 18.70 5.50
N LEU A 77 -29.44 18.44 6.70
CA LEU A 77 -28.30 17.55 6.87
C LEU A 77 -28.78 16.10 6.80
N ILE A 78 -28.27 15.38 5.83
CA ILE A 78 -28.47 13.95 5.66
C ILE A 78 -27.11 13.24 5.62
N PRO A 79 -27.01 11.92 5.84
CA PRO A 79 -25.72 11.22 5.84
C PRO A 79 -24.88 11.48 4.58
N LYS A 80 -25.51 11.64 3.40
CA LYS A 80 -24.82 11.99 2.16
C LYS A 80 -24.17 13.38 2.16
N SER A 81 -24.61 14.29 3.05
CA SER A 81 -23.99 15.61 3.21
C SER A 81 -22.59 15.52 3.82
N PHE A 82 -22.29 14.45 4.56
CA PHE A 82 -20.98 14.18 5.17
C PHE A 82 -20.09 13.27 4.30
N SER A 83 -20.40 13.14 3.00
CA SER A 83 -19.58 12.38 2.05
C SER A 83 -18.95 13.32 1.02
N PHE A 84 -17.62 13.29 0.91
CA PHE A 84 -16.89 14.04 -0.13
C PHE A 84 -17.06 13.42 -1.55
N ASN A 85 -17.68 12.25 -1.66
CA ASN A 85 -18.06 11.62 -2.94
C ASN A 85 -19.49 11.99 -3.37
N SER A 86 -20.24 12.73 -2.53
CA SER A 86 -21.59 13.19 -2.81
C SER A 86 -21.57 14.67 -3.19
N LEU A 87 -22.33 15.05 -4.22
CA LEU A 87 -22.51 16.46 -4.61
C LEU A 87 -23.05 17.34 -3.49
N LEU A 88 -23.73 16.76 -2.49
CA LEU A 88 -24.27 17.48 -1.33
C LEU A 88 -23.19 17.88 -0.33
N GLY A 89 -22.16 17.04 -0.15
CA GLY A 89 -21.09 17.29 0.82
C GLY A 89 -19.78 17.75 0.19
N ALA A 90 -19.52 17.38 -1.04
CA ALA A 90 -18.28 17.68 -1.73
C ALA A 90 -18.10 19.17 -2.00
N CYS A 91 -16.88 19.67 -1.88
CA CYS A 91 -16.53 21.00 -2.36
C CYS A 91 -16.85 21.12 -3.86
N PRO A 92 -17.65 22.08 -4.29
CA PRO A 92 -18.09 22.18 -5.69
C PRO A 92 -16.94 22.50 -6.65
N HIS A 93 -15.85 23.11 -6.17
CA HIS A 93 -14.71 23.51 -7.00
C HIS A 93 -13.80 22.34 -7.37
N CYS A 94 -13.44 21.50 -6.38
CA CYS A 94 -12.58 20.31 -6.60
C CYS A 94 -13.36 18.99 -6.65
N GLN A 95 -14.70 19.05 -6.58
CA GLN A 95 -15.59 17.88 -6.59
C GLN A 95 -15.22 16.82 -5.53
N GLY A 96 -14.77 17.28 -4.36
CA GLY A 96 -14.35 16.41 -3.26
C GLY A 96 -12.92 15.87 -3.37
N GLY A 97 -12.16 16.22 -4.40
CA GLY A 97 -10.75 15.80 -4.56
C GLY A 97 -9.79 16.47 -3.57
N GLY A 98 -10.11 17.69 -3.11
CA GLY A 98 -9.20 18.48 -2.26
C GLY A 98 -8.04 19.12 -3.03
N LEU A 99 -7.66 18.53 -4.15
CA LEU A 99 -6.56 18.92 -5.02
C LEU A 99 -7.09 19.22 -6.43
N LEU A 100 -6.40 20.08 -7.15
CA LEU A 100 -6.69 20.39 -8.55
C LEU A 100 -5.56 19.88 -9.45
N PRO A 101 -5.87 19.22 -10.57
CA PRO A 101 -4.85 18.78 -11.52
C PRO A 101 -4.19 19.99 -12.18
N HIS A 102 -2.87 20.00 -12.20
CA HIS A 102 -2.06 20.97 -12.91
C HIS A 102 -0.94 20.23 -13.67
N PRO A 103 -0.53 20.65 -14.88
CA PRO A 103 0.44 19.92 -15.70
C PRO A 103 1.80 19.65 -15.03
N SER A 104 2.22 20.50 -14.08
CA SER A 104 3.52 20.39 -13.41
C SER A 104 3.46 20.17 -11.91
N LYS A 105 2.29 20.31 -11.27
CA LYS A 105 2.09 20.21 -9.82
C LYS A 105 0.65 19.91 -9.49
N THR A 106 0.39 19.19 -8.41
CA THR A 106 -0.92 19.11 -7.78
C THR A 106 -1.12 20.37 -6.91
N LEU A 107 -2.16 21.14 -7.16
CA LEU A 107 -2.46 22.36 -6.39
C LEU A 107 -3.56 22.09 -5.38
N ILE A 108 -3.39 22.61 -4.16
CA ILE A 108 -4.42 22.56 -3.13
C ILE A 108 -5.60 23.42 -3.62
N CYS A 109 -6.81 22.89 -3.51
CA CYS A 109 -8.03 23.61 -3.89
C CYS A 109 -8.15 24.92 -3.09
N PRO A 110 -8.21 26.10 -3.73
CA PRO A 110 -8.26 27.38 -3.02
C PRO A 110 -9.57 27.57 -2.25
N VAL A 111 -10.67 26.91 -2.64
CA VAL A 111 -11.99 27.06 -2.01
C VAL A 111 -12.07 26.26 -0.70
N CYS A 112 -11.73 24.97 -0.73
CA CYS A 112 -11.81 24.13 0.47
C CYS A 112 -10.46 23.97 1.19
N GLN A 113 -9.37 24.54 0.65
CA GLN A 113 -8.02 24.44 1.22
C GLN A 113 -7.59 22.99 1.53
N GLY A 114 -7.95 22.06 0.65
CA GLY A 114 -7.65 20.65 0.83
C GLY A 114 -8.67 19.87 1.67
N LYS A 115 -9.64 20.53 2.32
CA LYS A 115 -10.59 19.89 3.24
C LYS A 115 -11.64 19.00 2.56
N ARG A 116 -11.79 19.09 1.24
CA ARG A 116 -12.67 18.25 0.38
C ARG A 116 -14.17 18.54 0.52
N PHE A 117 -14.63 19.08 1.63
CA PHE A 117 -16.03 19.32 1.94
C PHE A 117 -16.44 20.79 1.70
N ARG A 118 -17.75 21.03 1.66
CA ARG A 118 -18.32 22.39 1.68
C ARG A 118 -18.10 23.04 3.04
N PRO A 119 -17.97 24.38 3.10
CA PRO A 119 -17.77 25.09 4.38
C PRO A 119 -18.88 24.82 5.40
N GLU A 120 -20.13 24.67 4.94
CA GLU A 120 -21.30 24.42 5.78
C GLU A 120 -21.19 23.08 6.51
N ILE A 121 -20.62 22.07 5.84
CA ILE A 121 -20.42 20.74 6.43
C ILE A 121 -19.28 20.74 7.43
N ILE A 122 -18.22 21.51 7.16
CA ILE A 122 -17.08 21.67 8.08
C ILE A 122 -17.50 22.43 9.36
N ALA A 123 -18.56 23.25 9.29
CA ALA A 123 -19.08 23.96 10.46
C ALA A 123 -19.83 23.05 11.46
N VAL A 124 -20.17 21.82 11.05
CA VAL A 124 -20.81 20.84 11.95
C VAL A 124 -19.73 20.10 12.72
N THR A 125 -19.84 20.10 14.04
CA THR A 125 -18.85 19.50 14.94
C THR A 125 -19.49 18.48 15.89
N ILE A 126 -18.72 17.47 16.28
CA ILE A 126 -18.96 16.61 17.43
C ILE A 126 -18.04 17.04 18.56
N VAL A 127 -18.47 16.86 19.79
CA VAL A 127 -17.72 17.27 20.97
C VAL A 127 -17.11 16.06 21.66
N GLU A 128 -15.81 16.06 21.83
CA GLU A 128 -15.09 15.16 22.71
C GLU A 128 -14.94 15.86 24.08
N GLN A 129 -15.30 15.18 25.14
CA GLN A 129 -15.17 15.72 26.49
C GLN A 129 -14.59 14.68 27.44
N THR A 130 -13.49 15.05 28.08
CA THR A 130 -12.87 14.31 29.17
C THR A 130 -12.84 15.18 30.43
N GLU A 131 -12.39 14.67 31.55
CA GLU A 131 -12.19 15.47 32.75
C GLU A 131 -11.18 16.61 32.58
N GLN A 132 -10.25 16.48 31.62
CA GLN A 132 -9.13 17.39 31.42
C GLN A 132 -9.35 18.42 30.31
N TYR A 133 -10.15 18.09 29.28
CA TYR A 133 -10.36 18.97 28.13
C TYR A 133 -11.70 18.73 27.45
N ARG A 134 -12.12 19.75 26.71
CA ARG A 134 -13.24 19.71 25.77
C ARG A 134 -12.75 20.17 24.42
N ARG A 135 -12.98 19.35 23.36
CA ARG A 135 -12.54 19.62 22.00
C ARG A 135 -13.66 19.36 21.00
N GLU A 136 -13.71 20.17 19.95
CA GLU A 136 -14.67 20.02 18.86
C GLU A 136 -13.97 19.44 17.63
N TRP A 137 -14.63 18.49 16.98
CA TRP A 137 -14.14 17.81 15.79
C TRP A 137 -15.15 17.94 14.68
N ASN A 138 -14.78 18.55 13.54
CA ASN A 138 -15.54 18.43 12.32
C ASN A 138 -15.16 17.14 11.57
N ILE A 139 -15.94 16.80 10.54
CA ILE A 139 -15.72 15.54 9.78
C ILE A 139 -14.32 15.45 9.14
N HIS A 140 -13.76 16.57 8.66
CA HIS A 140 -12.43 16.59 8.08
C HIS A 140 -11.35 16.30 9.11
N ASP A 141 -11.37 17.05 10.22
CA ASP A 141 -10.38 16.91 11.29
C ASP A 141 -10.48 15.52 11.94
N PHE A 142 -11.69 15.00 12.13
CA PHE A 142 -11.90 13.63 12.61
C PHE A 142 -11.29 12.59 11.65
N CYS A 143 -11.47 12.75 10.34
CA CYS A 143 -10.89 11.84 9.36
C CYS A 143 -9.36 11.94 9.24
N GLN A 144 -8.74 13.03 9.70
CA GLN A 144 -7.27 13.15 9.77
C GLN A 144 -6.66 12.36 10.93
N LEU A 145 -7.47 11.98 11.92
CA LEU A 145 -7.02 11.18 13.05
C LEU A 145 -6.57 9.78 12.58
N SER A 146 -5.57 9.24 13.28
CA SER A 146 -5.28 7.81 13.17
C SER A 146 -6.45 6.98 13.71
N LEU A 147 -6.59 5.72 13.27
CA LEU A 147 -7.67 4.84 13.74
C LEU A 147 -7.67 4.72 15.28
N THR A 148 -6.48 4.62 15.89
CA THR A 148 -6.33 4.61 17.35
C THR A 148 -6.81 5.90 18.00
N GLN A 149 -6.52 7.07 17.42
CA GLN A 149 -6.99 8.36 17.93
C GLN A 149 -8.50 8.52 17.71
N ALA A 150 -9.01 8.15 16.52
CA ALA A 150 -10.43 8.21 16.21
C ALA A 150 -11.27 7.33 17.17
N LYS A 151 -10.76 6.14 17.54
CA LYS A 151 -11.37 5.27 18.53
C LYS A 151 -11.51 5.98 19.88
N LYS A 152 -10.42 6.62 20.38
CA LYS A 152 -10.45 7.39 21.63
C LYS A 152 -11.47 8.51 21.61
N VAL A 153 -11.55 9.27 20.50
CA VAL A 153 -12.57 10.32 20.35
C VAL A 153 -13.97 9.73 20.43
N CYS A 154 -14.24 8.59 19.74
CA CYS A 154 -15.55 7.91 19.79
C CYS A 154 -15.91 7.41 21.20
N GLU A 155 -14.93 7.01 22.01
CA GLU A 155 -15.13 6.59 23.40
C GLU A 155 -15.53 7.77 24.34
N HIS A 156 -15.18 9.01 23.97
CA HIS A 156 -15.37 10.21 24.78
C HIS A 156 -16.30 11.26 24.14
N ILE A 157 -17.12 10.86 23.18
CA ILE A 157 -18.12 11.77 22.58
C ILE A 157 -19.10 12.22 23.66
N PHE A 158 -19.22 13.53 23.83
CA PHE A 158 -20.19 14.14 24.72
C PHE A 158 -21.57 14.19 24.07
N LEU A 159 -22.55 13.54 24.68
CA LEU A 159 -23.93 13.45 24.22
C LEU A 159 -24.88 13.62 25.43
N SER A 160 -26.03 14.22 25.20
CA SER A 160 -27.14 14.18 26.16
C SER A 160 -27.72 12.75 26.25
N GLU A 161 -28.42 12.43 27.31
CA GLU A 161 -29.07 11.12 27.49
C GLU A 161 -29.98 10.74 26.31
N SER A 162 -30.75 11.69 25.80
CA SER A 162 -31.64 11.50 24.65
C SER A 162 -30.89 11.25 23.36
N GLU A 163 -29.77 11.94 23.11
CA GLU A 163 -28.91 11.72 21.94
C GLU A 163 -28.21 10.37 22.03
N TYR A 164 -27.71 10.01 23.21
CA TYR A 164 -27.04 8.71 23.42
C TYR A 164 -27.96 7.54 23.09
N LEU A 165 -29.23 7.56 23.53
CA LEU A 165 -30.21 6.53 23.24
C LEU A 165 -30.43 6.33 21.72
N VAL A 166 -30.29 7.39 20.92
CA VAL A 166 -30.48 7.33 19.47
C VAL A 166 -29.25 6.77 18.77
N VAL A 167 -28.03 7.10 19.23
CA VAL A 167 -26.80 6.81 18.47
C VAL A 167 -25.93 5.70 19.09
N GLN A 168 -26.28 5.15 20.25
CA GLN A 168 -25.48 4.16 20.97
C GLN A 168 -25.09 2.95 20.12
N GLU A 169 -26.02 2.40 19.34
CA GLU A 169 -25.75 1.24 18.47
C GLU A 169 -24.76 1.60 17.36
N VAL A 170 -24.89 2.80 16.80
CA VAL A 170 -23.98 3.29 15.75
C VAL A 170 -22.57 3.49 16.31
N ILE A 171 -22.46 4.09 17.49
CA ILE A 171 -21.16 4.30 18.16
C ILE A 171 -20.50 2.96 18.47
N GLN A 172 -21.25 2.02 19.02
CA GLN A 172 -20.74 0.66 19.31
C GLN A 172 -20.24 -0.05 18.06
N GLU A 173 -20.98 0.06 16.95
CA GLU A 173 -20.55 -0.55 15.67
C GLU A 173 -19.28 0.14 15.11
N ILE A 174 -19.18 1.47 15.23
CA ILE A 174 -17.96 2.20 14.84
C ILE A 174 -16.78 1.77 15.71
N LEU A 175 -16.94 1.72 17.03
CA LEU A 175 -15.89 1.30 17.97
C LEU A 175 -15.42 -0.13 17.69
N LYS A 176 -16.36 -1.06 17.42
CA LYS A 176 -16.06 -2.43 17.05
C LYS A 176 -15.21 -2.50 15.78
N ARG A 177 -15.57 -1.77 14.73
CA ARG A 177 -14.81 -1.72 13.48
C ARG A 177 -13.43 -1.10 13.66
N LEU A 178 -13.32 0.01 14.40
CA LEU A 178 -12.04 0.64 14.72
C LEU A 178 -11.14 -0.28 15.55
N HIS A 179 -11.71 -1.02 16.49
CA HIS A 179 -10.99 -2.01 17.28
C HIS A 179 -10.40 -3.12 16.40
N PHE A 180 -11.18 -3.70 15.49
CA PHE A 180 -10.67 -4.72 14.57
C PHE A 180 -9.55 -4.20 13.67
N LEU A 181 -9.68 -2.97 13.15
CA LEU A 181 -8.63 -2.34 12.36
C LEU A 181 -7.34 -2.15 13.17
N GLU A 182 -7.45 -1.83 14.45
CA GLU A 182 -6.32 -1.71 15.37
C GLU A 182 -5.68 -3.08 15.67
N GLU A 183 -6.47 -4.13 15.89
CA GLU A 183 -5.98 -5.49 16.13
C GLU A 183 -5.21 -6.08 14.94
N VAL A 184 -5.62 -5.79 13.71
CA VAL A 184 -4.84 -6.20 12.51
C VAL A 184 -3.62 -5.32 12.25
N GLY A 185 -3.24 -4.43 13.19
CA GLY A 185 -2.04 -3.60 13.10
C GLY A 185 -2.17 -2.38 12.19
N LEU A 186 -3.40 -1.90 11.91
CA LEU A 186 -3.64 -0.72 11.08
C LEU A 186 -3.91 0.56 11.90
N GLY A 187 -3.76 0.54 13.22
CA GLY A 187 -4.08 1.66 14.12
C GLY A 187 -3.45 3.00 13.75
N TYR A 188 -2.30 2.99 13.07
CA TYR A 188 -1.58 4.20 12.64
C TYR A 188 -2.15 4.85 11.36
N ILE A 189 -3.01 4.15 10.61
CA ILE A 189 -3.58 4.68 9.36
C ILE A 189 -4.66 5.71 9.70
N THR A 190 -4.73 6.80 8.92
CA THR A 190 -5.79 7.79 9.03
C THR A 190 -7.00 7.41 8.16
N LEU A 191 -8.22 7.76 8.62
CA LEU A 191 -9.44 7.53 7.84
C LEU A 191 -9.44 8.28 6.49
N HIS A 192 -8.66 9.35 6.39
CA HIS A 192 -8.53 10.18 5.19
C HIS A 192 -7.54 9.60 4.15
N ARG A 193 -6.76 8.60 4.52
CA ARG A 193 -5.72 8.05 3.62
C ARG A 193 -6.32 7.43 2.38
N GLU A 194 -5.81 7.83 1.22
CA GLU A 194 -6.27 7.33 -0.07
C GLU A 194 -5.89 5.85 -0.25
N SER A 195 -6.85 5.05 -0.71
CA SER A 195 -6.67 3.60 -0.90
C SER A 195 -5.52 3.25 -1.86
N GLY A 196 -5.28 4.10 -2.87
CA GLY A 196 -4.16 3.92 -3.81
C GLY A 196 -2.77 4.13 -3.19
N THR A 197 -2.68 4.65 -1.97
CA THR A 197 -1.42 4.84 -1.24
C THR A 197 -1.14 3.75 -0.22
N LEU A 198 -2.08 2.80 -0.05
CA LEU A 198 -1.92 1.66 0.83
C LEU A 198 -0.98 0.62 0.19
N SER A 199 -0.12 0.02 1.00
CA SER A 199 0.66 -1.15 0.58
C SER A 199 -0.25 -2.37 0.35
N GLY A 200 0.27 -3.40 -0.34
CA GLY A 200 -0.44 -4.66 -0.55
C GLY A 200 -0.92 -5.28 0.77
N GLY A 201 -0.02 -5.39 1.75
CA GLY A 201 -0.35 -5.92 3.07
C GLY A 201 -1.35 -5.06 3.85
N GLU A 202 -1.25 -3.71 3.80
CA GLU A 202 -2.25 -2.81 4.42
C GLU A 202 -3.64 -3.03 3.81
N THR A 203 -3.72 -3.14 2.47
CA THR A 203 -4.99 -3.39 1.76
C THR A 203 -5.60 -4.73 2.14
N GLN A 204 -4.78 -5.78 2.23
CA GLN A 204 -5.22 -7.12 2.62
C GLN A 204 -5.75 -7.15 4.05
N ARG A 205 -5.02 -6.54 5.00
CA ARG A 205 -5.47 -6.43 6.40
C ARG A 205 -6.75 -5.61 6.55
N LEU A 206 -6.91 -4.54 5.76
CA LEU A 206 -8.14 -3.76 5.73
C LEU A 206 -9.34 -4.62 5.30
N ARG A 207 -9.16 -5.48 4.27
CA ARG A 207 -10.18 -6.44 3.84
C ARG A 207 -10.47 -7.48 4.93
N LEU A 208 -9.42 -8.02 5.57
CA LEU A 208 -9.58 -8.96 6.68
C LEU A 208 -10.40 -8.34 7.82
N ALA A 209 -10.07 -7.13 8.27
CA ALA A 209 -10.80 -6.45 9.34
C ALA A 209 -12.28 -6.24 9.00
N THR A 210 -12.62 -5.95 7.73
CA THR A 210 -14.01 -5.81 7.30
C THR A 210 -14.77 -7.15 7.33
N GLN A 211 -14.12 -8.26 7.08
CA GLN A 211 -14.73 -9.60 7.13
C GLN A 211 -14.91 -10.07 8.57
N VAL A 212 -13.91 -9.88 9.43
CA VAL A 212 -13.96 -10.23 10.86
C VAL A 212 -15.10 -9.47 11.56
N GLY A 213 -15.26 -8.18 11.23
CA GLY A 213 -16.32 -7.33 11.78
C GLY A 213 -17.75 -7.84 11.50
N SER A 214 -17.95 -8.71 10.50
CA SER A 214 -19.25 -9.28 10.17
C SER A 214 -19.73 -10.37 11.14
N ALA A 215 -18.84 -10.88 12.02
CA ALA A 215 -19.12 -11.94 13.01
C ALA A 215 -19.82 -13.19 12.41
N LEU A 216 -19.53 -13.52 11.16
CA LEU A 216 -20.08 -14.69 10.49
C LEU A 216 -19.47 -15.98 11.07
N SER A 217 -20.27 -17.02 11.20
CA SER A 217 -19.85 -18.38 11.59
C SER A 217 -20.11 -19.37 10.46
N GLY A 218 -19.32 -20.47 10.42
CA GLY A 218 -19.44 -21.49 9.38
C GLY A 218 -18.89 -21.07 8.01
N VAL A 219 -18.02 -20.07 7.98
CA VAL A 219 -17.39 -19.54 6.76
C VAL A 219 -15.98 -20.14 6.59
N LEU A 220 -15.58 -20.39 5.35
CA LEU A 220 -14.22 -20.71 4.98
C LEU A 220 -13.49 -19.42 4.58
N TYR A 221 -12.48 -19.03 5.35
CA TYR A 221 -11.56 -17.94 5.03
C TYR A 221 -10.30 -18.51 4.40
N VAL A 222 -9.91 -17.96 3.23
CA VAL A 222 -8.66 -18.28 2.55
C VAL A 222 -7.84 -17.02 2.46
N LEU A 223 -6.66 -17.04 3.08
CA LEU A 223 -5.76 -15.90 3.19
C LEU A 223 -4.42 -16.25 2.54
N ASP A 224 -3.95 -15.37 1.69
CA ASP A 224 -2.68 -15.52 0.98
C ASP A 224 -1.66 -14.53 1.56
N GLU A 225 -0.63 -15.06 2.25
CA GLU A 225 0.46 -14.32 2.88
C GLU A 225 -0.01 -13.09 3.71
N PRO A 226 -0.91 -13.25 4.70
CA PRO A 226 -1.45 -12.10 5.45
C PRO A 226 -0.40 -11.41 6.36
N SER A 227 0.74 -12.05 6.62
CA SER A 227 1.85 -11.51 7.41
C SER A 227 2.75 -10.53 6.64
N ILE A 228 2.55 -10.35 5.33
CA ILE A 228 3.40 -9.49 4.48
C ILE A 228 3.57 -8.09 5.07
N GLY A 229 4.84 -7.65 5.17
CA GLY A 229 5.21 -6.31 5.62
C GLY A 229 4.87 -6.02 7.09
N LEU A 230 4.62 -7.07 7.89
CA LEU A 230 4.41 -6.94 9.32
C LEU A 230 5.73 -7.04 10.08
N HIS A 231 5.86 -6.15 11.05
CA HIS A 231 6.83 -6.33 12.12
C HIS A 231 6.38 -7.49 13.04
N PRO A 232 7.28 -8.31 13.64
CA PRO A 232 6.90 -9.43 14.51
C PRO A 232 5.88 -9.07 15.59
N ARG A 233 5.97 -7.88 16.18
CA ARG A 233 4.98 -7.38 17.14
C ARG A 233 3.55 -7.32 16.59
N ASP A 234 3.41 -6.84 15.36
CA ASP A 234 2.11 -6.69 14.72
C ASP A 234 1.61 -8.03 14.19
N HIS A 235 2.53 -8.94 13.86
CA HIS A 235 2.25 -10.32 13.47
C HIS A 235 1.55 -11.11 14.59
N THR A 236 2.02 -10.99 15.84
CA THR A 236 1.36 -11.62 17.00
C THR A 236 -0.10 -11.20 17.15
N ARG A 237 -0.43 -9.92 16.83
CA ARG A 237 -1.81 -9.43 16.84
C ARG A 237 -2.65 -10.04 15.72
N LEU A 238 -2.08 -10.18 14.53
CA LEU A 238 -2.73 -10.85 13.40
C LEU A 238 -3.08 -12.30 13.77
N LEU A 239 -2.14 -13.06 14.35
CA LEU A 239 -2.38 -14.43 14.77
C LEU A 239 -3.54 -14.52 15.76
N LYS A 240 -3.62 -13.61 16.73
CA LYS A 240 -4.76 -13.54 17.65
C LYS A 240 -6.09 -13.37 16.90
N THR A 241 -6.14 -12.45 15.92
CA THR A 241 -7.33 -12.24 15.10
C THR A 241 -7.74 -13.50 14.32
N LEU A 242 -6.76 -14.25 13.79
CA LEU A 242 -7.03 -15.51 13.09
C LEU A 242 -7.58 -16.60 14.05
N TYR A 243 -7.05 -16.68 15.26
CA TYR A 243 -7.60 -17.56 16.31
C TYR A 243 -9.03 -17.19 16.70
N ASP A 244 -9.32 -15.90 16.83
CA ASP A 244 -10.65 -15.41 17.16
C ASP A 244 -11.66 -15.79 16.06
N LEU A 245 -11.27 -15.62 14.77
CA LEU A 245 -12.07 -16.09 13.63
C LEU A 245 -12.35 -17.60 13.68
N ARG A 246 -11.31 -18.41 13.93
CA ARG A 246 -11.45 -19.87 14.07
C ARG A 246 -12.40 -20.22 15.22
N ASN A 247 -12.24 -19.58 16.37
CA ASN A 247 -13.01 -19.85 17.59
C ASN A 247 -14.50 -19.46 17.45
N LEU A 248 -14.85 -18.60 16.48
CA LEU A 248 -16.23 -18.33 16.08
C LEU A 248 -16.89 -19.49 15.29
N GLY A 249 -16.18 -20.61 15.08
CA GLY A 249 -16.67 -21.76 14.33
C GLY A 249 -16.41 -21.68 12.83
N ASN A 250 -15.41 -20.92 12.41
CA ASN A 250 -14.97 -20.80 11.03
C ASN A 250 -13.79 -21.72 10.72
N SER A 251 -13.57 -22.01 9.44
CA SER A 251 -12.36 -22.64 8.93
C SER A 251 -11.45 -21.56 8.34
N VAL A 252 -10.17 -21.56 8.72
CA VAL A 252 -9.20 -20.59 8.23
C VAL A 252 -8.05 -21.34 7.56
N ILE A 253 -7.86 -21.12 6.25
CA ILE A 253 -6.73 -21.62 5.48
C ILE A 253 -5.80 -20.44 5.20
N VAL A 254 -4.53 -20.59 5.56
CA VAL A 254 -3.51 -19.56 5.38
C VAL A 254 -2.38 -20.12 4.53
N VAL A 255 -2.05 -19.46 3.45
CA VAL A 255 -0.82 -19.70 2.68
C VAL A 255 0.26 -18.82 3.30
N GLU A 256 1.31 -19.42 3.86
CA GLU A 256 2.33 -18.68 4.58
C GLU A 256 3.73 -19.29 4.48
N HIS A 257 4.72 -18.43 4.66
CA HIS A 257 6.14 -18.78 4.75
C HIS A 257 6.75 -18.41 6.10
N ASP A 258 5.99 -17.71 6.92
CA ASP A 258 6.43 -17.24 8.24
C ASP A 258 6.43 -18.35 9.28
N GLU A 259 7.54 -18.45 10.03
CA GLU A 259 7.76 -19.51 11.02
C GLU A 259 6.75 -19.43 12.19
N GLU A 260 6.41 -18.22 12.69
CA GLU A 260 5.49 -18.07 13.81
C GLU A 260 4.07 -18.47 13.41
N THR A 261 3.64 -18.15 12.19
CA THR A 261 2.34 -18.60 11.65
C THR A 261 2.29 -20.11 11.52
N MET A 262 3.34 -20.73 10.98
CA MET A 262 3.41 -22.19 10.87
C MET A 262 3.37 -22.87 12.25
N ARG A 263 4.09 -22.35 13.24
CA ARG A 263 4.06 -22.87 14.62
C ARG A 263 2.70 -22.71 15.30
N ALA A 264 1.96 -21.67 14.92
CA ALA A 264 0.65 -21.34 15.46
C ALA A 264 -0.50 -22.15 14.82
N ALA A 265 -0.26 -22.82 13.69
CA ALA A 265 -1.29 -23.55 12.96
C ALA A 265 -1.68 -24.86 13.66
N ASP A 266 -2.98 -25.20 13.65
CA ASP A 266 -3.48 -26.48 14.16
C ASP A 266 -3.07 -27.65 13.25
N TYR A 267 -2.97 -27.39 11.95
CA TYR A 267 -2.61 -28.36 10.92
C TYR A 267 -1.80 -27.71 9.81
N ILE A 268 -0.74 -28.35 9.38
CA ILE A 268 0.18 -27.85 8.36
C ILE A 268 0.18 -28.79 7.17
N ILE A 269 0.14 -28.25 5.98
CA ILE A 269 0.35 -28.97 4.71
C ILE A 269 1.61 -28.39 4.08
N ASP A 270 2.70 -29.15 4.07
CA ASP A 270 3.97 -28.77 3.46
C ASP A 270 4.05 -29.26 2.03
N MET A 271 4.21 -28.33 1.09
CA MET A 271 4.25 -28.62 -0.34
C MET A 271 5.66 -28.45 -0.89
N GLY A 272 6.05 -29.34 -1.82
CA GLY A 272 7.38 -29.36 -2.40
C GLY A 272 7.54 -30.44 -3.47
N PRO A 273 8.77 -31.04 -3.61
CA PRO A 273 10.00 -30.72 -2.89
C PRO A 273 10.67 -29.41 -3.34
N GLY A 274 10.42 -28.97 -4.57
CA GLY A 274 10.94 -27.75 -5.17
C GLY A 274 9.83 -26.80 -5.62
N ALA A 275 10.13 -25.93 -6.55
CA ALA A 275 9.19 -25.01 -7.17
C ALA A 275 8.94 -25.36 -8.64
N GLY A 276 7.82 -24.93 -9.20
CA GLY A 276 7.47 -25.17 -10.61
C GLY A 276 7.23 -26.66 -10.92
N LEU A 277 7.93 -27.22 -11.91
CA LEU A 277 7.78 -28.62 -12.33
C LEU A 277 8.25 -29.63 -11.27
N GLU A 278 9.17 -29.23 -10.40
CA GLU A 278 9.68 -30.05 -9.30
C GLU A 278 8.87 -29.89 -8.01
N GLY A 279 7.80 -29.12 -8.07
CA GLY A 279 6.89 -28.87 -6.96
C GLY A 279 5.54 -29.57 -7.12
N GLY A 280 4.58 -29.18 -6.30
CA GLY A 280 3.19 -29.62 -6.41
C GLY A 280 2.89 -30.93 -5.70
N GLU A 281 3.85 -31.52 -4.97
CA GLU A 281 3.63 -32.70 -4.14
C GLU A 281 3.42 -32.32 -2.67
N ILE A 282 2.61 -33.10 -1.94
CA ILE A 282 2.52 -32.99 -0.48
C ILE A 282 3.70 -33.74 0.13
N MET A 283 4.64 -33.00 0.71
CA MET A 283 5.82 -33.54 1.36
C MET A 283 5.52 -34.08 2.75
N ALA A 284 4.68 -33.35 3.47
CA ALA A 284 4.22 -33.72 4.80
C ALA A 284 2.87 -33.04 5.08
N ALA A 285 2.03 -33.67 5.90
CA ALA A 285 0.77 -33.10 6.37
C ALA A 285 0.53 -33.60 7.80
N GLY A 286 0.13 -32.70 8.71
CA GLY A 286 -0.13 -33.04 10.09
C GLY A 286 0.10 -31.88 11.06
N THR A 287 0.30 -32.23 12.35
CA THR A 287 0.65 -31.27 13.39
C THR A 287 2.10 -30.79 13.23
N LEU A 288 2.47 -29.73 13.94
CA LEU A 288 3.83 -29.21 13.93
C LEU A 288 4.89 -30.29 14.21
N GLU A 289 4.62 -31.15 15.20
CA GLU A 289 5.55 -32.22 15.58
C GLU A 289 5.74 -33.24 14.44
N GLN A 290 4.66 -33.56 13.72
CA GLN A 290 4.69 -34.48 12.58
C GLN A 290 5.47 -33.90 11.41
N ILE A 291 5.34 -32.59 11.17
CA ILE A 291 6.10 -31.88 10.13
C ILE A 291 7.62 -31.86 10.47
N ILE A 292 7.94 -31.51 11.73
CA ILE A 292 9.33 -31.49 12.23
C ILE A 292 9.97 -32.89 12.16
N ALA A 293 9.23 -33.94 12.46
CA ALA A 293 9.72 -35.31 12.44
C ALA A 293 9.92 -35.88 11.02
N ASN A 294 9.34 -35.23 9.99
CA ASN A 294 9.44 -35.72 8.62
C ASN A 294 10.73 -35.27 7.93
N PRO A 295 11.68 -36.17 7.60
CA PRO A 295 12.97 -35.81 7.01
C PRO A 295 12.83 -35.26 5.57
N ARG A 296 11.71 -35.52 4.89
CA ARG A 296 11.43 -34.99 3.53
C ARG A 296 10.96 -33.55 3.55
N SER A 297 10.45 -33.07 4.69
CA SER A 297 9.96 -31.71 4.84
C SER A 297 11.12 -30.72 4.98
N LEU A 298 11.28 -29.85 3.99
CA LEU A 298 12.26 -28.76 4.06
C LEU A 298 11.84 -27.73 5.12
N SER A 299 10.57 -27.38 5.16
CA SER A 299 9.98 -26.49 6.17
C SER A 299 10.19 -27.06 7.57
N GLY A 300 9.98 -28.38 7.77
CA GLY A 300 10.22 -29.07 9.05
C GLY A 300 11.67 -28.98 9.51
N ARG A 301 12.65 -29.02 8.61
CA ARG A 301 14.06 -28.87 8.94
C ARG A 301 14.42 -27.45 9.40
N TYR A 302 13.78 -26.42 8.86
CA TYR A 302 13.90 -25.03 9.35
C TYR A 302 13.19 -24.86 10.70
N LEU A 303 11.97 -25.36 10.84
CA LEU A 303 11.18 -25.31 12.08
C LEU A 303 11.85 -26.06 13.25
N SER A 304 12.59 -27.13 12.97
CA SER A 304 13.38 -27.86 14.00
C SER A 304 14.68 -27.15 14.36
N GLY A 305 15.12 -26.15 13.61
CA GLY A 305 16.42 -25.51 13.74
C GLY A 305 17.60 -26.34 13.19
N ALA A 306 17.34 -27.48 12.54
CA ALA A 306 18.37 -28.29 11.86
C ALA A 306 18.98 -27.54 10.66
N LEU A 307 18.18 -26.69 10.02
CA LEU A 307 18.65 -25.70 9.06
C LEU A 307 18.34 -24.30 9.63
N ARG A 308 19.26 -23.39 9.40
CA ARG A 308 19.10 -21.97 9.79
C ARG A 308 19.56 -21.10 8.64
N ILE A 309 18.93 -19.93 8.50
CA ILE A 309 19.44 -18.88 7.62
C ILE A 309 20.76 -18.40 8.23
N GLY A 310 21.87 -18.63 7.52
CA GLY A 310 23.21 -18.34 8.02
C GLY A 310 23.54 -16.86 7.97
N ALA A 311 24.05 -16.33 9.07
CA ALA A 311 24.73 -15.03 9.04
C ALA A 311 26.01 -15.13 8.17
N PRO A 312 26.46 -14.02 7.53
CA PRO A 312 27.67 -14.05 6.72
C PRO A 312 28.88 -14.45 7.56
N ALA A 313 29.76 -15.28 6.98
CA ALA A 313 30.99 -15.74 7.64
C ALA A 313 31.90 -14.59 8.11
N LYS A 314 31.77 -13.42 7.43
CA LYS A 314 32.52 -12.21 7.77
C LYS A 314 31.60 -11.00 7.63
N ARG A 315 31.37 -10.28 8.72
CA ARG A 315 30.74 -8.95 8.69
C ARG A 315 31.77 -7.87 8.40
N CYS A 316 31.36 -6.87 7.65
CA CYS A 316 32.16 -5.68 7.44
C CYS A 316 31.90 -4.66 8.55
N SER A 317 32.96 -4.04 9.08
CA SER A 317 32.83 -3.01 10.11
C SER A 317 32.46 -1.68 9.47
N ALA A 318 31.49 -0.96 10.06
CA ALA A 318 31.20 0.40 9.64
C ALA A 318 32.37 1.34 9.92
N PRO A 319 32.61 2.33 9.04
CA PRO A 319 33.61 3.38 9.31
C PRO A 319 33.27 4.10 10.63
N PRO A 320 34.27 4.65 11.35
CA PRO A 320 33.99 5.43 12.56
C PRO A 320 33.05 6.60 12.26
N LEU A 321 32.07 6.83 13.12
CA LEU A 321 31.04 7.88 12.96
C LEU A 321 31.61 9.22 13.46
N LEU A 322 32.48 9.86 12.66
CA LEU A 322 32.97 11.22 12.91
C LEU A 322 32.52 12.08 11.72
N ALA A 323 31.68 13.05 11.90
CA ALA A 323 31.15 13.91 10.84
C ALA A 323 32.15 14.99 10.40
N PRO A 324 32.26 15.34 9.09
CA PRO A 324 31.75 14.70 7.87
C PRO A 324 32.75 13.70 7.33
N HIS A 325 32.46 12.40 7.39
CA HIS A 325 33.40 11.35 7.01
C HIS A 325 33.20 10.81 5.60
N PRO A 326 34.30 10.59 4.85
CA PRO A 326 34.25 9.70 3.70
C PRO A 326 33.81 8.32 4.17
N GLY A 327 32.78 7.75 3.52
CA GLY A 327 32.23 6.43 3.85
C GLY A 327 30.80 6.43 4.40
N TRP A 328 30.13 7.57 4.44
CA TRP A 328 28.74 7.67 4.86
C TRP A 328 27.90 8.51 3.90
N ILE A 329 26.66 8.09 3.65
CA ILE A 329 25.59 8.92 3.11
C ILE A 329 24.74 9.36 4.30
N THR A 330 24.61 10.66 4.54
CA THR A 330 23.87 11.16 5.71
C THR A 330 22.71 12.04 5.29
N VAL A 331 21.51 11.66 5.70
CA VAL A 331 20.30 12.50 5.61
C VAL A 331 20.23 13.32 6.90
N VAL A 332 20.17 14.64 6.77
CA VAL A 332 20.09 15.56 7.90
C VAL A 332 18.72 16.24 7.92
N GLY A 333 18.10 16.31 9.09
CA GLY A 333 16.88 17.07 9.28
C GLY A 333 15.64 16.47 8.62
N ALA A 334 15.54 15.14 8.51
CA ALA A 334 14.40 14.47 7.90
C ALA A 334 13.13 14.70 8.71
N CYS A 335 12.13 15.42 8.14
CA CYS A 335 10.88 15.78 8.80
C CYS A 335 9.63 15.59 7.90
N GLU A 336 9.71 14.73 6.89
CA GLU A 336 8.57 14.38 6.04
C GLU A 336 7.64 13.40 6.76
N ASN A 337 6.33 13.58 6.61
CA ASN A 337 5.27 12.80 7.25
C ASN A 337 5.43 12.79 8.78
N ASN A 338 5.63 11.61 9.37
CA ASN A 338 5.79 11.42 10.81
C ASN A 338 7.24 11.49 11.32
N LEU A 339 8.23 11.73 10.46
CA LEU A 339 9.63 11.80 10.87
C LEU A 339 9.91 13.04 11.72
N LYS A 340 10.59 12.86 12.85
CA LYS A 340 10.83 13.87 13.88
C LYS A 340 12.24 14.46 13.80
N ASN A 341 12.52 15.18 12.71
CA ASN A 341 13.80 15.87 12.48
C ASN A 341 15.04 14.95 12.64
N LEU A 342 15.03 13.83 11.87
CA LEU A 342 16.05 12.79 12.01
C LEU A 342 17.35 13.15 11.28
N THR A 343 18.47 12.84 11.92
CA THR A 343 19.77 12.75 11.25
C THR A 343 20.21 11.29 11.24
N VAL A 344 20.32 10.71 10.02
CA VAL A 344 20.56 9.28 9.83
C VAL A 344 21.69 9.06 8.84
N GLY A 345 22.72 8.33 9.25
CA GLY A 345 23.85 7.92 8.41
C GLY A 345 23.68 6.50 7.89
N PHE A 346 24.00 6.30 6.61
CA PHE A 346 24.04 5.01 5.93
C PHE A 346 25.50 4.75 5.51
N PRO A 347 26.15 3.70 6.06
CA PRO A 347 27.55 3.39 5.72
C PRO A 347 27.66 2.89 4.29
N ILE A 348 28.64 3.41 3.54
CA ILE A 348 28.92 3.04 2.15
C ILE A 348 29.67 1.70 2.12
N GLY A 349 29.34 0.85 1.13
CA GLY A 349 29.98 -0.45 0.94
C GLY A 349 29.50 -1.54 1.89
N LEU A 350 28.41 -1.33 2.60
CA LEU A 350 27.82 -2.28 3.56
C LEU A 350 26.39 -2.66 3.17
N VAL A 351 25.91 -3.76 3.77
CA VAL A 351 24.50 -4.12 3.78
C VAL A 351 23.87 -3.49 5.03
N THR A 352 23.01 -2.49 4.82
CA THR A 352 22.28 -1.79 5.88
C THR A 352 20.82 -2.21 5.87
N SER A 353 20.32 -2.71 7.01
CA SER A 353 18.89 -2.98 7.21
C SER A 353 18.21 -1.80 7.90
N VAL A 354 17.12 -1.28 7.30
CA VAL A 354 16.26 -0.28 7.91
C VAL A 354 15.01 -1.00 8.43
N THR A 355 14.86 -1.03 9.74
CA THR A 355 13.81 -1.79 10.43
C THR A 355 12.98 -0.93 11.37
N GLY A 356 12.03 -1.52 12.05
CA GLY A 356 11.11 -0.89 12.99
C GLY A 356 9.66 -1.27 12.74
N VAL A 357 8.78 -0.92 13.66
CA VAL A 357 7.35 -1.27 13.59
C VAL A 357 6.67 -0.73 12.33
N SER A 358 5.52 -1.31 11.97
CA SER A 358 4.72 -0.84 10.83
C SER A 358 4.32 0.62 11.03
N GLY A 359 4.49 1.46 9.99
CA GLY A 359 4.20 2.90 10.07
C GLY A 359 5.23 3.76 10.82
N SER A 360 6.40 3.23 11.23
CA SER A 360 7.44 4.00 11.95
C SER A 360 8.19 5.03 11.10
N GLY A 361 7.99 5.03 9.77
CA GLY A 361 8.60 6.02 8.87
C GLY A 361 9.71 5.48 7.95
N LYS A 362 9.99 4.16 7.94
CA LYS A 362 11.02 3.50 7.10
C LYS A 362 10.95 3.90 5.63
N SER A 363 9.82 3.65 4.99
CA SER A 363 9.60 3.96 3.57
C SER A 363 9.59 5.48 3.32
N THR A 364 9.23 6.29 4.32
CA THR A 364 9.36 7.75 4.22
C THR A 364 10.82 8.16 4.16
N LEU A 365 11.66 7.65 5.06
CA LEU A 365 13.09 7.94 5.11
C LEU A 365 13.81 7.48 3.83
N VAL A 366 13.57 6.25 3.38
CA VAL A 366 14.30 5.65 2.26
C VAL A 366 13.69 6.06 0.93
N ASN A 367 12.37 5.85 0.72
CA ASN A 367 11.73 6.01 -0.59
C ASN A 367 11.30 7.45 -0.90
N LYS A 368 10.93 8.26 0.13
CA LYS A 368 10.49 9.65 -0.09
C LYS A 368 11.59 10.71 0.12
N ILE A 369 12.64 10.40 0.89
CA ILE A 369 13.73 11.35 1.15
C ILE A 369 15.03 10.87 0.50
N LEU A 370 15.62 9.76 0.95
CA LEU A 370 16.95 9.32 0.50
C LEU A 370 16.99 9.10 -1.02
N TYR A 371 16.11 8.28 -1.56
CA TYR A 371 16.07 7.97 -2.99
C TYR A 371 15.89 9.22 -3.87
N PRO A 372 14.86 10.06 -3.67
CA PRO A 372 14.67 11.24 -4.49
C PRO A 372 15.79 12.28 -4.32
N ALA A 373 16.39 12.40 -3.12
CA ALA A 373 17.51 13.31 -2.86
C ALA A 373 18.76 12.87 -3.61
N VAL A 374 19.11 11.58 -3.57
CA VAL A 374 20.22 11.00 -4.36
C VAL A 374 19.97 11.17 -5.86
N MET A 375 18.76 10.87 -6.35
CA MET A 375 18.37 11.05 -7.76
C MET A 375 18.48 12.51 -8.21
N LYS A 376 18.15 13.45 -7.33
CA LYS A 376 18.29 14.88 -7.62
C LYS A 376 19.75 15.30 -7.74
N GLN A 377 20.62 14.80 -6.87
CA GLN A 377 22.05 15.11 -6.92
C GLN A 377 22.76 14.44 -8.10
N LEU A 378 22.52 13.14 -8.35
CA LEU A 378 23.22 12.39 -9.41
C LEU A 378 22.68 12.67 -10.81
N HIS A 379 21.37 12.81 -10.96
CA HIS A 379 20.72 12.86 -12.28
C HIS A 379 19.89 14.12 -12.53
N HIS A 380 19.97 15.12 -11.64
CA HIS A 380 19.16 16.36 -11.70
C HIS A 380 17.67 16.09 -11.89
N SER A 381 17.18 14.99 -11.28
CA SER A 381 15.79 14.55 -11.37
C SER A 381 14.83 15.60 -10.82
N LYS A 382 13.64 15.73 -11.45
CA LYS A 382 12.56 16.62 -11.01
C LYS A 382 11.63 15.97 -9.99
N ILE A 383 11.96 14.77 -9.49
CA ILE A 383 11.16 14.07 -8.47
C ILE A 383 11.10 14.95 -7.22
N ALA A 384 9.90 15.07 -6.65
CA ALA A 384 9.73 15.78 -5.39
C ALA A 384 10.48 15.04 -4.27
N VAL A 385 11.29 15.77 -3.53
CA VAL A 385 12.04 15.24 -2.39
C VAL A 385 11.26 15.58 -1.12
N GLY A 386 11.09 14.61 -0.22
CA GLY A 386 10.48 14.83 1.08
C GLY A 386 11.28 15.84 1.91
N LYS A 387 10.61 16.46 2.88
CA LYS A 387 11.18 17.53 3.71
C LYS A 387 12.39 17.03 4.49
N HIS A 388 13.54 17.65 4.26
CA HIS A 388 14.81 17.44 4.96
C HIS A 388 15.69 18.67 4.77
N ASP A 389 16.73 18.82 5.57
CA ASP A 389 17.65 19.96 5.46
C ASP A 389 18.68 19.72 4.35
N THR A 390 19.44 18.63 4.40
CA THR A 390 20.50 18.34 3.42
C THR A 390 20.82 16.85 3.34
N LEU A 391 21.44 16.45 2.22
CA LEU A 391 22.03 15.13 1.99
C LEU A 391 23.54 15.29 1.79
N LEU A 392 24.33 14.57 2.58
CA LEU A 392 25.81 14.59 2.55
C LEU A 392 26.35 13.24 2.08
N GLY A 393 27.55 13.24 1.45
CA GLY A 393 28.30 12.04 1.07
C GLY A 393 27.82 11.35 -0.20
N CYS A 394 26.92 11.95 -0.96
CA CYS A 394 26.34 11.37 -2.19
C CYS A 394 27.35 11.33 -3.35
N GLU A 395 28.39 12.15 -3.32
CA GLU A 395 29.48 12.23 -4.31
C GLU A 395 30.29 10.94 -4.45
N GLN A 396 30.16 10.04 -3.47
CA GLN A 396 30.84 8.74 -3.47
C GLN A 396 30.03 7.67 -4.24
N ILE A 397 28.83 7.99 -4.69
CA ILE A 397 27.91 7.10 -5.40
C ILE A 397 27.79 7.55 -6.86
N ASP A 398 27.94 6.61 -7.79
CA ASP A 398 27.80 6.87 -9.24
C ASP A 398 26.39 6.57 -9.75
N LYS A 399 25.68 5.62 -9.13
CA LYS A 399 24.40 5.09 -9.59
C LYS A 399 23.52 4.66 -8.43
N ILE A 400 22.22 4.86 -8.58
CA ILE A 400 21.22 4.33 -7.65
C ILE A 400 20.26 3.40 -8.39
N ILE A 401 19.93 2.28 -7.78
CA ILE A 401 19.01 1.26 -8.28
C ILE A 401 17.98 0.95 -7.21
N VAL A 402 16.70 1.10 -7.57
CA VAL A 402 15.59 0.73 -6.69
C VAL A 402 15.00 -0.59 -7.17
N VAL A 403 14.90 -1.52 -6.25
CA VAL A 403 14.31 -2.85 -6.45
C VAL A 403 13.08 -2.94 -5.58
N ASP A 404 11.94 -2.56 -6.14
CA ASP A 404 10.64 -2.57 -5.50
C ASP A 404 9.73 -3.67 -6.05
N GLN A 405 8.59 -3.90 -5.41
CA GLN A 405 7.61 -4.91 -5.79
C GLN A 405 6.70 -4.49 -6.96
N SER A 406 6.94 -3.32 -7.58
CA SER A 406 6.14 -2.86 -8.71
C SER A 406 6.28 -3.80 -9.92
N PRO A 407 5.22 -4.02 -10.70
CA PRO A 407 5.26 -4.89 -11.87
C PRO A 407 6.35 -4.46 -12.87
N ILE A 408 7.03 -5.42 -13.48
CA ILE A 408 8.06 -5.19 -14.53
C ILE A 408 7.49 -4.73 -15.87
N GLY A 409 6.17 -4.73 -16.01
CA GLY A 409 5.45 -4.26 -17.17
C GLY A 409 3.96 -4.19 -16.93
N LYS A 410 3.28 -3.31 -17.68
CA LYS A 410 1.84 -3.06 -17.56
C LYS A 410 0.98 -3.88 -18.53
N THR A 411 1.61 -4.66 -19.42
CA THR A 411 0.91 -5.39 -20.48
C THR A 411 1.23 -6.89 -20.40
N PRO A 412 0.31 -7.77 -20.83
CA PRO A 412 0.56 -9.22 -20.90
C PRO A 412 1.70 -9.63 -21.83
N ARG A 413 2.18 -8.74 -22.68
CA ARG A 413 3.29 -8.97 -23.62
C ARG A 413 4.67 -8.82 -22.97
N SER A 414 4.75 -8.11 -21.85
CA SER A 414 5.99 -8.03 -21.07
C SER A 414 6.20 -9.37 -20.37
N ASN A 415 7.42 -9.89 -20.41
CA ASN A 415 7.78 -11.17 -19.82
C ASN A 415 9.25 -11.15 -19.33
N PRO A 416 9.69 -12.12 -18.51
CA PRO A 416 11.06 -12.21 -18.01
C PRO A 416 12.11 -12.14 -19.10
N ALA A 417 11.94 -12.87 -20.23
CA ALA A 417 12.91 -12.88 -21.33
C ALA A 417 13.09 -11.49 -21.96
N THR A 418 12.03 -10.69 -22.07
CA THR A 418 12.11 -9.33 -22.59
C THR A 418 12.76 -8.37 -21.59
N TYR A 419 12.46 -8.55 -20.30
CA TYR A 419 12.95 -7.68 -19.25
C TYR A 419 14.47 -7.79 -19.05
N ILE A 420 15.01 -9.02 -19.04
CA ILE A 420 16.47 -9.25 -18.94
C ILE A 420 17.18 -9.16 -20.29
N GLU A 421 16.47 -8.74 -21.35
CA GLU A 421 17.01 -8.52 -22.70
C GLU A 421 17.62 -9.78 -23.36
N ILE A 422 17.14 -10.99 -23.01
CA ILE A 422 17.54 -12.21 -23.73
C ILE A 422 16.67 -12.47 -24.95
N PHE A 423 15.43 -11.96 -24.97
CA PHE A 423 14.52 -12.24 -26.09
C PHE A 423 15.02 -11.68 -27.41
N GLY A 424 15.74 -10.54 -27.39
CA GLY A 424 16.45 -10.01 -28.56
C GLY A 424 17.45 -11.02 -29.13
N LEU A 425 18.31 -11.55 -28.25
CA LEU A 425 19.34 -12.53 -28.62
C LEU A 425 18.73 -13.84 -29.14
N ILE A 426 17.60 -14.27 -28.54
CA ILE A 426 16.88 -15.48 -29.02
C ILE A 426 16.30 -15.23 -30.41
N ARG A 427 15.69 -14.08 -30.68
CA ARG A 427 15.17 -13.72 -32.01
C ARG A 427 16.27 -13.68 -33.05
N ASP A 428 17.42 -13.12 -32.73
CA ASP A 428 18.58 -13.08 -33.63
C ASP A 428 19.11 -14.49 -33.93
N LEU A 429 19.13 -15.36 -32.91
CA LEU A 429 19.46 -16.77 -33.10
C LEU A 429 18.51 -17.44 -34.11
N PHE A 430 17.19 -17.31 -33.92
CA PHE A 430 16.19 -17.90 -34.80
C PHE A 430 16.25 -17.33 -36.21
N THR A 431 16.50 -16.03 -36.37
CA THR A 431 16.66 -15.36 -37.67
C THR A 431 17.88 -15.89 -38.45
N ASN A 432 18.94 -16.26 -37.72
CA ASN A 432 20.17 -16.78 -38.35
C ASN A 432 20.11 -18.27 -38.73
N LEU A 433 19.05 -18.99 -38.38
CA LEU A 433 18.88 -20.39 -38.78
C LEU A 433 18.73 -20.52 -40.29
N PRO A 434 19.29 -21.58 -40.91
CA PRO A 434 19.21 -21.81 -42.37
C PRO A 434 17.79 -21.74 -42.93
N ALA A 435 16.82 -22.37 -42.25
CA ALA A 435 15.41 -22.38 -42.64
C ALA A 435 14.76 -20.98 -42.62
N ALA A 436 15.14 -20.12 -41.67
CA ALA A 436 14.67 -18.73 -41.58
C ALA A 436 15.28 -17.86 -42.69
N LYS A 437 16.59 -18.04 -42.96
CA LYS A 437 17.30 -17.32 -44.04
C LYS A 437 16.74 -17.65 -45.42
N VAL A 438 16.48 -18.94 -45.72
CA VAL A 438 15.87 -19.37 -46.98
C VAL A 438 14.50 -18.71 -47.20
N ARG A 439 13.72 -18.54 -46.14
CA ARG A 439 12.40 -17.87 -46.18
C ARG A 439 12.48 -16.35 -46.12
N GLY A 440 13.66 -15.75 -45.95
CA GLY A 440 13.84 -14.30 -45.83
C GLY A 440 13.26 -13.68 -44.55
N TYR A 441 13.15 -14.48 -43.48
CA TYR A 441 12.58 -14.02 -42.24
C TYR A 441 13.52 -13.06 -41.49
N ARG A 442 12.99 -11.92 -41.08
CA ARG A 442 13.70 -10.91 -40.29
C ARG A 442 13.40 -11.08 -38.79
N PRO A 443 14.16 -10.46 -37.86
CA PRO A 443 13.93 -10.57 -36.41
C PRO A 443 12.51 -10.24 -35.96
N GLY A 444 11.79 -9.39 -36.71
CA GLY A 444 10.39 -9.05 -36.45
C GLY A 444 9.43 -10.24 -36.60
N TYR A 445 9.73 -11.22 -37.44
CA TYR A 445 8.93 -12.44 -37.57
C TYR A 445 8.91 -13.29 -36.29
N PHE A 446 9.95 -13.21 -35.51
CA PHE A 446 10.10 -13.88 -34.22
C PHE A 446 9.72 -12.99 -33.03
N SER A 447 8.86 -11.98 -33.23
CA SER A 447 8.39 -11.07 -32.21
C SER A 447 6.87 -11.16 -32.05
N CYS A 448 6.41 -11.41 -30.83
CA CYS A 448 4.99 -11.34 -30.45
C CYS A 448 4.43 -9.89 -30.40
N ASN A 449 5.28 -8.89 -30.55
CA ASN A 449 4.88 -7.47 -30.52
C ASN A 449 4.73 -6.85 -31.91
N VAL A 450 5.35 -7.45 -32.93
CA VAL A 450 5.44 -6.88 -34.27
C VAL A 450 4.45 -7.57 -35.22
N LYS A 451 3.75 -6.78 -36.04
CA LYS A 451 2.88 -7.29 -37.12
C LYS A 451 3.71 -8.13 -38.09
N GLY A 452 3.16 -9.28 -38.50
CA GLY A 452 3.87 -10.24 -39.38
C GLY A 452 4.54 -11.39 -38.64
N GLY A 453 4.82 -11.28 -37.34
CA GLY A 453 5.33 -12.38 -36.49
C GLY A 453 4.35 -12.85 -35.45
N ARG A 454 3.51 -11.91 -34.97
CA ARG A 454 2.53 -12.18 -33.93
C ARG A 454 1.25 -12.79 -34.49
N CYS A 455 0.54 -13.55 -33.69
CA CYS A 455 -0.86 -13.88 -33.96
C CYS A 455 -1.70 -12.61 -34.03
N GLU A 456 -2.34 -12.33 -35.16
CA GLU A 456 -3.13 -11.11 -35.35
C GLU A 456 -4.46 -11.16 -34.59
N HIS A 457 -4.98 -12.36 -34.27
CA HIS A 457 -6.24 -12.51 -33.54
C HIS A 457 -6.12 -12.02 -32.08
N CYS A 458 -5.09 -12.49 -31.33
CA CYS A 458 -4.81 -12.02 -29.97
C CYS A 458 -3.77 -10.88 -29.94
N ARG A 459 -3.30 -10.41 -31.08
CA ARG A 459 -2.26 -9.38 -31.21
C ARG A 459 -0.99 -9.69 -30.42
N GLY A 460 -0.66 -10.98 -30.28
CA GLY A 460 0.54 -11.46 -29.58
C GLY A 460 0.40 -11.60 -28.06
N GLU A 461 -0.78 -11.45 -27.52
CA GLU A 461 -1.02 -11.62 -26.07
C GLU A 461 -1.15 -13.09 -25.65
N GLY A 462 -1.52 -13.97 -26.60
CA GLY A 462 -1.77 -15.39 -26.33
C GLY A 462 -3.14 -15.65 -25.68
N MET A 463 -3.73 -14.63 -25.11
CA MET A 463 -5.00 -14.66 -24.38
C MET A 463 -6.00 -13.70 -24.98
N ARG A 464 -7.29 -13.95 -24.77
CA ARG A 464 -8.38 -13.02 -25.04
C ARG A 464 -9.02 -12.60 -23.74
N ARG A 465 -9.21 -11.30 -23.56
CA ARG A 465 -9.94 -10.73 -22.43
C ARG A 465 -11.42 -10.75 -22.76
N ILE A 466 -12.20 -11.34 -21.88
CA ILE A 466 -13.66 -11.29 -21.90
C ILE A 466 -14.06 -10.33 -20.77
N GLU A 467 -14.58 -9.17 -21.17
CA GLU A 467 -15.03 -8.15 -20.23
C GLU A 467 -16.35 -8.59 -19.57
N MET A 468 -16.35 -8.64 -18.25
CA MET A 468 -17.51 -9.00 -17.45
C MET A 468 -17.99 -7.76 -16.69
N HIS A 469 -19.16 -7.21 -17.07
CA HIS A 469 -19.67 -5.94 -16.53
C HIS A 469 -19.82 -5.89 -14.99
N PHE A 470 -20.02 -7.03 -14.33
CA PHE A 470 -20.24 -7.12 -12.87
C PHE A 470 -19.24 -8.04 -12.13
N LEU A 471 -18.33 -8.66 -12.86
CA LEU A 471 -17.31 -9.58 -12.33
C LEU A 471 -15.93 -9.16 -12.84
N ALA A 472 -14.88 -9.73 -12.27
CA ALA A 472 -13.53 -9.57 -12.81
C ALA A 472 -13.45 -10.14 -14.22
N ASP A 473 -12.69 -9.47 -15.10
CA ASP A 473 -12.48 -9.92 -16.47
C ASP A 473 -11.88 -11.32 -16.51
N VAL A 474 -12.37 -12.15 -17.43
CA VAL A 474 -11.88 -13.51 -17.65
C VAL A 474 -10.91 -13.52 -18.84
N PHE A 475 -9.75 -14.13 -18.62
CA PHE A 475 -8.75 -14.34 -19.66
C PHE A 475 -8.78 -15.80 -20.14
N VAL A 476 -9.05 -16.00 -21.41
CA VAL A 476 -9.07 -17.33 -22.03
C VAL A 476 -7.95 -17.45 -23.09
N PRO A 477 -7.33 -18.62 -23.26
CA PRO A 477 -6.37 -18.82 -24.34
C PRO A 477 -6.95 -18.47 -25.71
N CYS A 478 -6.13 -17.86 -26.56
CA CYS A 478 -6.55 -17.54 -27.92
C CYS A 478 -6.79 -18.84 -28.72
N ASP A 479 -7.97 -18.97 -29.30
CA ASP A 479 -8.43 -20.11 -30.10
C ASP A 479 -7.64 -20.32 -31.39
N VAL A 480 -7.04 -19.24 -31.95
CA VAL A 480 -6.27 -19.31 -33.21
C VAL A 480 -4.82 -19.77 -32.99
N CYS A 481 -4.16 -19.26 -31.96
CA CYS A 481 -2.76 -19.59 -31.68
C CYS A 481 -2.58 -20.50 -30.46
N GLU A 482 -3.65 -20.92 -29.81
CA GLU A 482 -3.64 -21.82 -28.64
C GLU A 482 -2.68 -21.34 -27.54
N GLY A 483 -2.64 -20.01 -27.31
CA GLY A 483 -1.73 -19.40 -26.35
C GLY A 483 -0.31 -19.15 -26.86
N ARG A 484 0.09 -19.65 -28.04
CA ARG A 484 1.47 -19.60 -28.54
C ARG A 484 1.95 -18.22 -28.97
N ARG A 485 1.06 -17.22 -29.14
CA ARG A 485 1.35 -15.80 -29.42
C ARG A 485 1.87 -15.47 -30.83
N PHE A 486 2.38 -16.44 -31.59
CA PHE A 486 3.01 -16.26 -32.91
C PHE A 486 2.12 -16.78 -34.04
N GLN A 487 2.42 -16.35 -35.26
CA GLN A 487 1.86 -16.97 -36.48
C GLN A 487 2.45 -18.37 -36.70
N ARG A 488 1.69 -19.21 -37.38
CA ARG A 488 2.05 -20.62 -37.63
C ARG A 488 3.38 -20.74 -38.34
N GLU A 489 3.63 -19.89 -39.32
CA GLU A 489 4.86 -19.90 -40.13
C GLU A 489 6.13 -19.62 -39.31
N ALA A 490 6.01 -18.76 -38.28
CA ALA A 490 7.12 -18.50 -37.36
C ALA A 490 7.42 -19.71 -36.46
N LEU A 491 6.38 -20.49 -36.12
CA LEU A 491 6.51 -21.70 -35.29
C LEU A 491 7.13 -22.91 -36.01
N GLU A 492 7.13 -22.90 -37.34
CA GLU A 492 7.76 -23.95 -38.16
C GLU A 492 9.29 -23.89 -38.08
N ILE A 493 9.86 -22.75 -37.73
CA ILE A 493 11.31 -22.59 -37.55
C ILE A 493 11.70 -23.11 -36.18
N THR A 494 12.57 -24.12 -36.15
CA THR A 494 12.99 -24.74 -34.89
C THR A 494 14.51 -24.70 -34.70
N PHE A 495 14.93 -24.48 -33.47
CA PHE A 495 16.30 -24.63 -32.99
C PHE A 495 16.36 -25.81 -32.02
N LYS A 496 17.21 -26.83 -32.31
CA LYS A 496 17.24 -28.07 -31.52
C LYS A 496 15.86 -28.71 -31.32
N GLY A 497 14.98 -28.66 -32.34
CA GLY A 497 13.64 -29.21 -32.30
C GLY A 497 12.60 -28.39 -31.52
N ARG A 498 12.92 -27.19 -31.07
CA ARG A 498 12.01 -26.29 -30.32
C ARG A 498 11.74 -25.03 -31.14
N SER A 499 10.48 -24.66 -31.28
CA SER A 499 10.05 -23.36 -31.82
C SER A 499 10.32 -22.22 -30.86
N ILE A 500 10.18 -20.96 -31.30
CA ILE A 500 10.33 -19.81 -30.45
C ILE A 500 9.28 -19.75 -29.33
N ALA A 501 8.07 -20.26 -29.59
CA ALA A 501 7.03 -20.36 -28.55
C ALA A 501 7.40 -21.41 -27.49
N ASP A 502 7.92 -22.59 -27.93
CA ASP A 502 8.37 -23.62 -26.99
C ASP A 502 9.52 -23.12 -26.10
N VAL A 503 10.40 -22.27 -26.64
CA VAL A 503 11.47 -21.64 -25.86
C VAL A 503 10.91 -20.67 -24.80
N LEU A 504 9.85 -19.93 -25.11
CA LEU A 504 9.20 -19.05 -24.14
C LEU A 504 8.44 -19.83 -23.04
N GLU A 505 8.00 -21.06 -23.35
CA GLU A 505 7.36 -21.94 -22.37
C GLU A 505 8.35 -22.66 -21.45
N MET A 506 9.65 -22.70 -21.81
CA MET A 506 10.68 -23.25 -20.94
C MET A 506 10.78 -22.44 -19.64
N ASN A 507 11.01 -23.13 -18.53
CA ASN A 507 11.47 -22.49 -17.32
C ASN A 507 12.97 -22.10 -17.45
N VAL A 508 13.44 -21.26 -16.51
CA VAL A 508 14.84 -20.77 -16.54
C VAL A 508 15.85 -21.91 -16.45
N GLU A 509 15.56 -22.97 -15.70
CA GLU A 509 16.45 -24.11 -15.49
C GLU A 509 16.56 -24.96 -16.75
N GLU A 510 15.43 -25.27 -17.40
CA GLU A 510 15.41 -25.92 -18.73
C GLU A 510 16.17 -25.10 -19.78
N ALA A 511 15.91 -23.78 -19.80
CA ALA A 511 16.56 -22.86 -20.72
C ALA A 511 18.07 -22.74 -20.48
N LEU A 512 18.55 -22.83 -19.23
CA LEU A 512 19.98 -22.89 -18.91
C LEU A 512 20.64 -24.09 -19.58
N SER A 513 20.04 -25.27 -19.47
CA SER A 513 20.53 -26.48 -20.10
C SER A 513 20.47 -26.38 -21.63
N PHE A 514 19.36 -25.87 -22.18
CA PHE A 514 19.13 -25.71 -23.62
C PHE A 514 20.12 -24.76 -24.29
N PHE A 515 20.42 -23.62 -23.66
CA PHE A 515 21.31 -22.57 -24.16
C PHE A 515 22.76 -22.68 -23.65
N ARG A 516 23.17 -23.84 -23.09
CA ARG A 516 24.52 -24.04 -22.54
C ARG A 516 25.64 -23.68 -23.52
N ALA A 517 25.43 -23.92 -24.84
CA ALA A 517 26.39 -23.59 -25.89
C ALA A 517 26.39 -22.12 -26.33
N ILE A 518 25.52 -21.27 -25.75
CA ILE A 518 25.40 -19.84 -26.12
C ILE A 518 25.72 -18.98 -24.87
N PRO A 519 27.01 -18.61 -24.67
CA PRO A 519 27.47 -18.03 -23.40
C PRO A 519 26.77 -16.76 -22.99
N VAL A 520 26.33 -15.93 -23.96
CA VAL A 520 25.67 -14.64 -23.68
C VAL A 520 24.28 -14.85 -23.07
N ILE A 521 23.49 -15.78 -23.61
CA ILE A 521 22.17 -16.14 -23.11
C ILE A 521 22.31 -16.90 -21.79
N HIS A 522 23.21 -17.89 -21.77
CA HIS A 522 23.45 -18.72 -20.57
C HIS A 522 23.81 -17.89 -19.33
N ARG A 523 24.71 -16.91 -19.46
CA ARG A 523 25.07 -16.02 -18.33
C ARG A 523 23.90 -15.25 -17.77
N LYS A 524 23.03 -14.71 -18.62
CA LYS A 524 21.85 -13.97 -18.17
C LYS A 524 20.83 -14.89 -17.48
N LEU A 525 20.65 -16.12 -17.99
CA LEU A 525 19.79 -17.12 -17.36
C LEU A 525 20.35 -17.59 -16.01
N ALA A 526 21.68 -17.75 -15.91
CA ALA A 526 22.34 -18.13 -14.65
C ALA A 526 22.04 -17.12 -13.52
N ARG A 527 21.94 -15.82 -13.84
CA ARG A 527 21.57 -14.79 -12.85
C ARG A 527 20.14 -14.95 -12.35
N LEU A 528 19.20 -15.35 -13.22
CA LEU A 528 17.84 -15.65 -12.77
C LEU A 528 17.81 -16.86 -11.82
N HIS A 529 18.61 -17.87 -12.13
CA HIS A 529 18.72 -19.06 -11.28
C HIS A 529 19.36 -18.73 -9.91
N GLU A 530 20.40 -17.89 -9.89
CA GLU A 530 21.09 -17.43 -8.66
C GLU A 530 20.13 -16.72 -7.69
N VAL A 531 19.15 -15.96 -8.19
CA VAL A 531 18.14 -15.29 -7.35
C VAL A 531 16.93 -16.19 -7.02
N GLY A 532 17.00 -17.49 -7.29
CA GLY A 532 15.91 -18.43 -6.97
C GLY A 532 14.73 -18.40 -7.94
N LEU A 533 14.89 -17.93 -9.19
CA LEU A 533 13.86 -17.89 -10.23
C LEU A 533 13.99 -19.02 -11.26
N GLY A 534 14.59 -20.16 -10.89
CA GLY A 534 14.81 -21.32 -11.79
C GLY A 534 13.51 -21.86 -12.38
N TYR A 535 12.42 -21.86 -11.62
CA TYR A 535 11.11 -22.35 -12.01
C TYR A 535 10.33 -21.43 -12.95
N LEU A 536 10.72 -20.15 -13.05
CA LEU A 536 9.97 -19.12 -13.77
C LEU A 536 10.03 -19.37 -15.28
N LYS A 537 8.87 -19.36 -15.97
CA LYS A 537 8.84 -19.48 -17.42
C LYS A 537 9.34 -18.19 -18.09
N LEU A 538 10.17 -18.33 -19.14
CA LEU A 538 10.72 -17.19 -19.87
C LEU A 538 9.65 -16.28 -20.47
N GLY A 539 8.54 -16.84 -20.93
CA GLY A 539 7.41 -16.16 -21.55
C GLY A 539 6.27 -15.81 -20.58
N GLN A 540 6.41 -16.05 -19.28
CA GLN A 540 5.36 -15.72 -18.30
C GLN A 540 4.98 -14.25 -18.38
N SER A 541 3.69 -13.95 -18.37
CA SER A 541 3.23 -12.56 -18.41
C SER A 541 3.70 -11.79 -17.17
N ALA A 542 4.20 -10.58 -17.36
CA ALA A 542 4.60 -9.70 -16.26
C ALA A 542 3.47 -9.41 -15.26
N THR A 543 2.21 -9.47 -15.73
CA THR A 543 1.01 -9.23 -14.89
C THR A 543 0.63 -10.41 -14.01
N THR A 544 1.22 -11.59 -14.22
CA THR A 544 0.98 -12.79 -13.42
C THR A 544 2.13 -13.09 -12.44
N LEU A 545 3.16 -12.25 -12.42
CA LEU A 545 4.26 -12.37 -11.47
C LEU A 545 3.82 -11.85 -10.10
N SER A 546 4.21 -12.54 -9.04
CA SER A 546 4.12 -12.02 -7.68
C SER A 546 5.04 -10.81 -7.49
N GLY A 547 4.77 -9.99 -6.48
CA GLY A 547 5.62 -8.84 -6.17
C GLY A 547 7.07 -9.24 -5.92
N GLY A 548 7.30 -10.33 -5.18
CA GLY A 548 8.63 -10.87 -4.91
C GLY A 548 9.34 -11.41 -6.16
N GLU A 549 8.61 -12.09 -7.08
CA GLU A 549 9.19 -12.53 -8.36
C GLU A 549 9.61 -11.35 -9.23
N ALA A 550 8.77 -10.33 -9.34
CA ALA A 550 9.09 -9.10 -10.07
C ALA A 550 10.34 -8.40 -9.50
N GLN A 551 10.45 -8.35 -8.19
CA GLN A 551 11.57 -7.76 -7.49
C GLN A 551 12.89 -8.53 -7.73
N ARG A 552 12.88 -9.86 -7.57
CA ARG A 552 14.04 -10.70 -7.85
C ARG A 552 14.46 -10.64 -9.31
N LEU A 553 13.49 -10.56 -10.23
CA LEU A 553 13.77 -10.39 -11.66
C LEU A 553 14.47 -9.05 -11.96
N LYS A 554 14.05 -7.96 -11.28
CA LYS A 554 14.76 -6.65 -11.35
C LYS A 554 16.19 -6.78 -10.85
N LEU A 555 16.37 -7.44 -9.70
CA LEU A 555 17.70 -7.67 -9.13
C LEU A 555 18.60 -8.48 -10.09
N ALA A 556 18.10 -9.59 -10.66
CA ALA A 556 18.84 -10.39 -11.63
C ALA A 556 19.25 -9.60 -12.88
N ALA A 557 18.37 -8.72 -13.37
CA ALA A 557 18.67 -7.85 -14.51
C ALA A 557 19.82 -6.88 -14.23
N GLU A 558 19.89 -6.33 -13.02
CA GLU A 558 20.97 -5.42 -12.62
C GLU A 558 22.29 -6.15 -12.36
N LEU A 559 22.27 -7.36 -11.79
CA LEU A 559 23.46 -8.21 -11.62
C LEU A 559 24.16 -8.56 -12.93
N GLY A 560 23.45 -8.52 -14.05
CA GLY A 560 23.99 -8.77 -15.39
C GLY A 560 24.72 -7.59 -16.02
N LYS A 561 24.60 -6.39 -15.46
CA LYS A 561 25.22 -5.17 -15.99
C LYS A 561 26.65 -4.99 -15.47
N ARG A 562 27.41 -4.14 -16.16
CA ARG A 562 28.76 -3.77 -15.72
C ARG A 562 28.66 -2.89 -14.47
N GLU A 563 29.31 -3.31 -13.40
CA GLU A 563 29.31 -2.61 -12.11
C GLU A 563 30.52 -1.68 -11.98
N THR A 564 30.32 -0.56 -11.30
CA THR A 564 31.37 0.43 -10.96
C THR A 564 31.94 0.20 -9.57
N GLY A 565 31.26 -0.60 -8.73
CA GLY A 565 31.59 -0.76 -7.30
C GLY A 565 31.16 0.44 -6.44
N LYS A 566 30.39 1.39 -7.01
CA LYS A 566 29.88 2.60 -6.32
C LYS A 566 28.37 2.75 -6.52
N THR A 567 27.66 1.64 -6.69
CA THR A 567 26.21 1.64 -6.87
C THR A 567 25.51 1.53 -5.52
N LEU A 568 24.50 2.38 -5.32
CA LEU A 568 23.57 2.29 -4.20
C LEU A 568 22.35 1.45 -4.62
N TYR A 569 22.15 0.31 -3.98
CA TYR A 569 20.95 -0.53 -4.14
C TYR A 569 19.97 -0.24 -3.01
N LEU A 570 18.73 0.05 -3.34
CA LEU A 570 17.62 0.18 -2.40
C LEU A 570 16.63 -0.94 -2.64
N LEU A 571 16.40 -1.76 -1.64
CA LEU A 571 15.44 -2.87 -1.71
C LEU A 571 14.33 -2.65 -0.66
N ASP A 572 13.09 -2.85 -1.07
CA ASP A 572 11.92 -2.69 -0.19
C ASP A 572 11.27 -4.07 0.03
N GLU A 573 11.40 -4.61 1.24
CA GLU A 573 10.88 -5.91 1.69
C GLU A 573 11.18 -7.07 0.71
N PRO A 574 12.46 -7.33 0.36
CA PRO A 574 12.80 -8.30 -0.67
C PRO A 574 12.57 -9.76 -0.28
N THR A 575 12.27 -10.05 0.99
CA THR A 575 11.96 -11.40 1.48
C THR A 575 10.50 -11.79 1.36
N THR A 576 9.65 -10.87 0.92
CA THR A 576 8.21 -11.11 0.77
C THR A 576 7.93 -12.32 -0.12
N GLY A 577 7.11 -13.25 0.37
CA GLY A 577 6.73 -14.48 -0.35
C GLY A 577 7.88 -15.46 -0.58
N LEU A 578 8.94 -15.42 0.23
CA LEU A 578 10.08 -16.33 0.13
C LEU A 578 10.08 -17.38 1.23
N HIS A 579 10.28 -18.61 0.83
CA HIS A 579 10.66 -19.66 1.77
C HIS A 579 12.09 -19.41 2.33
N ALA A 580 12.38 -19.89 3.54
CA ALA A 580 13.66 -19.69 4.22
C ALA A 580 14.89 -20.07 3.36
N SER A 581 14.78 -21.11 2.51
CA SER A 581 15.86 -21.50 1.59
C SER A 581 16.14 -20.45 0.51
N ASP A 582 15.12 -19.72 0.07
CA ASP A 582 15.28 -18.68 -0.97
C ASP A 582 15.76 -17.36 -0.36
N ILE A 583 15.41 -17.10 0.92
CA ILE A 583 15.99 -16.00 1.69
C ILE A 583 17.51 -16.17 1.81
N GLN A 584 17.98 -17.39 2.05
CA GLN A 584 19.42 -17.67 2.10
C GLN A 584 20.12 -17.33 0.78
N LYS A 585 19.55 -17.74 -0.37
CA LYS A 585 20.09 -17.40 -1.70
C LYS A 585 20.08 -15.89 -1.95
N LEU A 586 19.00 -15.22 -1.57
CA LEU A 586 18.91 -13.76 -1.69
C LEU A 586 20.02 -13.06 -0.89
N LEU A 587 20.25 -13.47 0.36
CA LEU A 587 21.32 -12.91 1.21
C LEU A 587 22.70 -13.10 0.58
N GLU A 588 22.98 -14.28 0.01
CA GLU A 588 24.23 -14.54 -0.70
C GLU A 588 24.44 -13.57 -1.87
N VAL A 589 23.38 -13.27 -2.62
CA VAL A 589 23.42 -12.28 -3.69
C VAL A 589 23.68 -10.86 -3.16
N LEU A 590 23.02 -10.45 -2.06
CA LEU A 590 23.23 -9.12 -1.46
C LEU A 590 24.66 -8.97 -0.93
N PHE A 591 25.22 -10.01 -0.34
CA PHE A 591 26.63 -10.00 0.11
C PHE A 591 27.60 -9.97 -1.07
N GLN A 592 27.33 -10.68 -2.16
CA GLN A 592 28.13 -10.56 -3.38
C GLN A 592 28.14 -9.12 -3.95
N LEU A 593 27.02 -8.43 -3.92
CA LEU A 593 26.96 -7.01 -4.32
C LEU A 593 27.82 -6.14 -3.41
N ARG A 594 27.68 -6.30 -2.09
CA ARG A 594 28.51 -5.61 -1.09
C ARG A 594 30.02 -5.86 -1.31
N ASP A 595 30.40 -7.13 -1.47
CA ASP A 595 31.81 -7.52 -1.59
C ASP A 595 32.47 -6.98 -2.86
N ARG A 596 31.66 -6.54 -3.83
CA ARG A 596 32.11 -5.79 -5.03
C ARG A 596 32.20 -4.27 -4.80
N GLY A 597 32.02 -3.80 -3.57
CA GLY A 597 32.12 -2.40 -3.18
C GLY A 597 30.81 -1.61 -3.22
N ASN A 598 29.67 -2.24 -3.60
CA ASN A 598 28.39 -1.55 -3.67
C ASN A 598 27.78 -1.36 -2.27
N THR A 599 26.94 -0.35 -2.15
CA THR A 599 26.15 -0.09 -0.94
C THR A 599 24.74 -0.69 -1.12
N VAL A 600 24.29 -1.44 -0.13
CA VAL A 600 22.97 -2.09 -0.18
C VAL A 600 22.16 -1.63 1.03
N ILE A 601 21.01 -1.01 0.79
CA ILE A 601 20.06 -0.62 1.84
C ILE A 601 18.79 -1.43 1.63
N VAL A 602 18.36 -2.14 2.68
CA VAL A 602 17.19 -3.02 2.66
C VAL A 602 16.21 -2.57 3.72
N ILE A 603 14.97 -2.27 3.34
CA ILE A 603 13.87 -2.12 4.30
C ILE A 603 13.38 -3.54 4.61
N GLU A 604 13.42 -3.96 5.87
CA GLU A 604 13.09 -5.34 6.24
C GLU A 604 12.46 -5.49 7.62
N HIS A 605 11.67 -6.57 7.73
CA HIS A 605 11.04 -7.01 8.98
C HIS A 605 11.49 -8.43 9.39
N HIS A 606 12.05 -9.19 8.45
CA HIS A 606 12.49 -10.57 8.70
C HIS A 606 13.74 -10.61 9.59
N ILE A 607 13.61 -11.19 10.78
CA ILE A 607 14.65 -11.16 11.83
C ILE A 607 15.99 -11.73 11.34
N ALA A 608 16.00 -12.86 10.63
CA ALA A 608 17.25 -13.45 10.14
C ALA A 608 17.99 -12.54 9.14
N VAL A 609 17.28 -11.75 8.34
CA VAL A 609 17.89 -10.77 7.43
C VAL A 609 18.47 -9.59 8.20
N ILE A 610 17.72 -9.08 9.20
CA ILE A 610 18.19 -8.00 10.07
C ILE A 610 19.44 -8.43 10.82
N GLN A 611 19.46 -9.66 11.38
CA GLN A 611 20.61 -10.24 12.07
C GLN A 611 21.81 -10.47 11.14
N SER A 612 21.58 -10.67 9.85
CA SER A 612 22.64 -10.90 8.85
C SER A 612 23.24 -9.62 8.28
N ALA A 613 22.62 -8.46 8.49
CA ALA A 613 23.11 -7.17 8.00
C ALA A 613 24.42 -6.74 8.68
N ASP A 614 25.22 -5.91 8.01
CA ASP A 614 26.40 -5.29 8.59
C ASP A 614 26.04 -4.12 9.52
N TRP A 615 24.98 -3.41 9.20
CA TRP A 615 24.47 -2.24 9.92
C TRP A 615 22.93 -2.26 9.98
N VAL A 616 22.35 -1.81 11.07
CA VAL A 616 20.91 -1.76 11.28
C VAL A 616 20.52 -0.36 11.73
N ILE A 617 19.45 0.17 11.16
CA ILE A 617 18.81 1.43 11.53
C ILE A 617 17.39 1.08 11.98
N ASP A 618 17.10 1.27 13.27
CA ASP A 618 15.79 0.95 13.85
C ASP A 618 14.98 2.21 14.13
N LEU A 619 13.80 2.31 13.53
CA LEU A 619 12.88 3.43 13.65
C LEU A 619 11.66 3.04 14.50
N GLY A 620 11.20 3.97 15.34
CA GLY A 620 10.04 3.73 16.20
C GLY A 620 9.70 4.93 17.05
N PRO A 621 9.25 4.71 18.33
CA PRO A 621 8.93 3.40 18.93
C PRO A 621 7.62 2.79 18.44
N GLU A 622 6.70 3.62 17.90
CA GLU A 622 5.38 3.24 17.43
C GLU A 622 5.19 3.58 15.94
N GLY A 623 4.01 3.28 15.39
CA GLY A 623 3.58 3.74 14.06
C GLY A 623 2.90 5.11 14.11
N GLY A 624 2.81 5.79 12.94
CA GLY A 624 2.16 7.10 12.81
C GLY A 624 2.82 8.18 13.65
N ASP A 625 2.04 9.03 14.30
CA ASP A 625 2.53 10.17 15.10
C ASP A 625 3.38 9.75 16.30
N GLY A 626 3.15 8.54 16.83
CA GLY A 626 3.95 7.95 17.90
C GLY A 626 5.29 7.40 17.45
N GLY A 627 5.55 7.38 16.13
CA GLY A 627 6.78 6.92 15.51
C GLY A 627 7.68 8.05 15.05
N GLY A 628 8.50 7.75 14.06
CA GLY A 628 9.33 8.73 13.39
C GLY A 628 10.58 9.14 14.16
N GLU A 629 11.00 8.36 15.14
CA GLU A 629 12.25 8.56 15.89
C GLU A 629 13.31 7.52 15.47
N LEU A 630 14.57 7.92 15.48
CA LEU A 630 15.69 6.99 15.41
C LEU A 630 15.91 6.40 16.79
N LEU A 631 15.63 5.12 16.98
CA LEU A 631 15.82 4.44 18.25
C LEU A 631 17.28 4.07 18.46
N ILE A 632 17.89 3.48 17.43
CA ILE A 632 19.31 3.10 17.41
C ILE A 632 19.77 2.92 15.96
N ALA A 633 21.05 3.20 15.72
CA ALA A 633 21.78 2.81 14.52
C ALA A 633 23.09 2.15 14.94
N GLY A 634 23.34 0.91 14.50
CA GLY A 634 24.49 0.15 14.95
C GLY A 634 24.56 -1.25 14.35
N THR A 635 25.42 -2.10 14.89
CA THR A 635 25.47 -3.51 14.52
C THR A 635 24.21 -4.24 15.02
N PRO A 636 23.84 -5.39 14.43
CA PRO A 636 22.70 -6.17 14.90
C PRO A 636 22.76 -6.48 16.41
N GLU A 637 23.96 -6.74 16.96
CA GLU A 637 24.17 -7.02 18.37
C GLU A 637 23.86 -5.78 19.24
N ALA A 638 24.25 -4.59 18.78
CA ALA A 638 23.94 -3.35 19.47
C ALA A 638 22.42 -3.08 19.49
N VAL A 639 21.72 -3.40 18.40
CA VAL A 639 20.26 -3.27 18.32
C VAL A 639 19.58 -4.27 19.26
N ALA A 640 20.03 -5.53 19.30
CA ALA A 640 19.52 -6.56 20.20
C ALA A 640 19.70 -6.18 21.69
N ALA A 641 20.79 -5.48 22.03
CA ALA A 641 21.04 -4.99 23.38
C ALA A 641 20.26 -3.72 23.76
N CYS A 642 19.64 -3.02 22.79
CA CYS A 642 18.94 -1.77 23.04
C CYS A 642 17.53 -1.99 23.60
N SER A 643 17.30 -1.60 24.86
CA SER A 643 16.00 -1.75 25.53
C SER A 643 14.86 -0.97 24.89
N ARG A 644 15.16 0.15 24.19
CA ARG A 644 14.18 0.97 23.45
C ARG A 644 13.77 0.34 22.12
N SER A 645 14.59 -0.54 21.55
CA SER A 645 14.34 -1.20 20.27
C SER A 645 13.26 -2.29 20.43
N VAL A 646 12.16 -2.12 19.73
CA VAL A 646 11.12 -3.16 19.65
C VAL A 646 11.63 -4.35 18.84
N THR A 647 12.31 -4.08 17.72
CA THR A 647 12.95 -5.10 16.87
C THR A 647 13.99 -5.89 17.64
N GLY A 648 14.83 -5.21 18.43
CA GLY A 648 15.89 -5.83 19.23
C GLY A 648 15.39 -6.93 20.18
N LYS A 649 14.20 -6.78 20.75
CA LYS A 649 13.58 -7.80 21.62
C LYS A 649 13.31 -9.12 20.91
N TYR A 650 13.00 -9.09 19.62
CA TYR A 650 12.77 -10.29 18.79
C TYR A 650 14.08 -10.88 18.22
N MET A 651 15.19 -10.16 18.30
CA MET A 651 16.50 -10.66 17.86
C MET A 651 17.22 -11.50 18.94
N THR A 652 16.77 -11.45 20.18
CA THR A 652 17.37 -12.16 21.33
C THR A 652 16.81 -13.57 21.53
N HIS A 653 15.80 -13.95 20.77
CA HIS A 653 15.20 -15.27 20.76
C HIS A 653 15.57 -15.97 19.45
#